data_d67e0f39dcd6093c8c9d1ace6f8b02f2
#
_entry.id   d67e0f39dcd6093c8c9d1ace6f8b02f2
#
_cell.length_a   1.000
_cell.length_b   1.000
_cell.length_c   1.000
_cell.angle_alpha   90.00
_cell.angle_beta   90.00
_cell.angle_gamma   90.00
#
_symmetry.space_group_name_H-M   'P 1'
#
loop_
_entity.id
_entity.type
_entity.pdbx_description
1 polymer ?
#
loop_
_entity_poly.entity_id
_entity_poly.type
_entity_poly.pdbx_seq_one_letter_code
_entity_poly.pdbx_strand_id
1 'polypeptide(L)'
;MSLLPNKEQKEAIEHIDGPLLALAGAGSGKTRVITERIAYLIKKGIYPNNILAVTFTNKAAAEMRERIVLLLKEKPKGLIISTFHSFCLRVLKAEINKLGYKNNFTIYSSSDSRTLIRSILREIKVNTLNYDENLFAWYIDKYKNNLIKPNEVEPHDDLEKIAKRVYEVYQNYLKGYNSLDFNDLINLTIDLFIEFPEVLDKYQERFKYIMIDEYQDTNLAQYKLTSLLASKYKNIAVVGDDDQSIYGFRGAEISNILSFEKQYKDAKIITLTKNYRSTKAILEAAHAVISNNTQRKDKKVTAEGEDGIPPDIISCEDEREEAKFIAESIINYSITKKLNYENFAVLFRMNAQSRLFEEAFRLRGLPYTVVGAFQFYERKEIKDILAYLNLFVNPEDEVSLLRVINIPKRGIGATAINNLNEISVKNGESLYQTLLNYNNIDDIPPRAKTGIKDFLEIIERYNNIFTVDKNALEKPKLYENINKFLDEIAYHNEVLNSSDTREQGNKKIENIESLMNGIAEYERGNKNATLKNYLDRILLMSMEENNEEEKKKGIMLMSIHSAKGLEFPYVYIAGMEDGILPHHKSVSEKEIEEERRLCYVAMTRAKKHLTLTHCLSRTRMGKKVECLPSIFLEEMQKGLPENMAMNEEEFIDNLRLSLKAERN
;
A
#
# COMPACT_ATOMS: atom_id res chain seq x y z
N MET A 1 -7.01 27.38 -15.89
CA MET A 1 -8.06 28.05 -15.11
C MET A 1 -8.70 27.03 -14.20
N SER A 2 -8.72 27.22 -12.88
CA SER A 2 -9.46 26.31 -11.99
C SER A 2 -10.95 26.56 -12.24
N LEU A 3 -11.67 25.56 -12.76
CA LEU A 3 -13.12 25.60 -12.83
C LEU A 3 -13.66 25.91 -11.43
N LEU A 4 -14.64 26.80 -11.31
CA LEU A 4 -15.33 27.03 -10.02
C LEU A 4 -16.02 25.75 -9.56
N PRO A 5 -16.12 25.51 -8.23
CA PRO A 5 -16.89 24.38 -7.72
C PRO A 5 -18.33 24.42 -8.26
N ASN A 6 -18.84 23.27 -8.67
CA ASN A 6 -20.26 23.16 -9.02
C ASN A 6 -21.14 23.25 -7.75
N LYS A 7 -22.46 23.21 -7.93
CA LYS A 7 -23.42 23.41 -6.84
C LYS A 7 -23.23 22.37 -5.71
N GLU A 8 -23.12 21.11 -6.07
CA GLU A 8 -22.98 19.99 -5.13
C GLU A 8 -21.62 20.04 -4.42
N GLN A 9 -20.55 20.32 -5.16
CA GLN A 9 -19.22 20.52 -4.59
C GLN A 9 -19.21 21.69 -3.62
N LYS A 10 -19.82 22.84 -4.01
CA LYS A 10 -19.91 24.02 -3.15
C LYS A 10 -20.67 23.73 -1.87
N GLU A 11 -21.79 23.02 -1.96
CA GLU A 11 -22.58 22.61 -0.80
C GLU A 11 -21.79 21.72 0.16
N ALA A 12 -20.99 20.78 -0.35
CA ALA A 12 -20.11 19.93 0.46
C ALA A 12 -18.95 20.72 1.09
N ILE A 13 -18.39 21.71 0.38
CA ILE A 13 -17.32 22.57 0.86
C ILE A 13 -17.81 23.48 1.99
N GLU A 14 -18.98 24.08 1.84
CA GLU A 14 -19.54 25.10 2.74
C GLU A 14 -20.26 24.52 3.97
N HIS A 15 -20.54 23.22 4.01
CA HIS A 15 -21.14 22.57 5.18
C HIS A 15 -20.14 22.57 6.35
N ILE A 16 -20.38 23.30 7.43
CA ILE A 16 -19.42 23.49 8.53
C ILE A 16 -19.55 22.37 9.55
N ASP A 17 -20.64 22.28 10.26
CA ASP A 17 -20.82 21.41 11.42
C ASP A 17 -21.69 20.18 11.11
N GLY A 18 -21.45 19.11 11.85
CA GLY A 18 -22.16 17.85 11.73
C GLY A 18 -21.56 16.86 10.73
N PRO A 19 -22.11 15.63 10.68
CA PRO A 19 -21.63 14.59 9.81
C PRO A 19 -21.97 14.86 8.34
N LEU A 20 -21.01 14.66 7.45
CA LEU A 20 -21.16 14.82 6.01
C LEU A 20 -20.64 13.58 5.27
N LEU A 21 -21.45 13.04 4.37
CA LEU A 21 -21.03 12.09 3.36
C LEU A 21 -21.10 12.76 1.97
N ALA A 22 -19.95 12.94 1.33
CA ALA A 22 -19.89 13.27 -0.09
C ALA A 22 -19.71 11.97 -0.88
N LEU A 23 -20.83 11.43 -1.38
CA LEU A 23 -20.85 10.26 -2.23
C LEU A 23 -20.47 10.69 -3.64
N ALA A 24 -19.33 10.23 -4.12
CA ALA A 24 -18.70 10.77 -5.32
C ALA A 24 -18.60 9.72 -6.41
N GLY A 25 -18.87 10.07 -7.65
CA GLY A 25 -18.50 9.24 -8.79
C GLY A 25 -17.02 9.36 -9.15
N ALA A 26 -16.56 8.49 -10.06
CA ALA A 26 -15.22 8.63 -10.64
C ALA A 26 -15.04 10.01 -11.27
N GLY A 27 -13.86 10.63 -11.10
CA GLY A 27 -13.55 11.92 -11.72
C GLY A 27 -14.39 13.13 -11.28
N SER A 28 -15.19 13.00 -10.20
CA SER A 28 -16.06 14.09 -9.71
C SER A 28 -15.37 15.11 -8.81
N GLY A 29 -14.06 14.97 -8.56
CA GLY A 29 -13.27 15.91 -7.76
C GLY A 29 -13.31 15.66 -6.26
N LYS A 30 -13.38 14.42 -5.81
CA LYS A 30 -13.31 13.99 -4.38
C LYS A 30 -12.26 14.77 -3.57
N THR A 31 -11.02 14.63 -3.94
CA THR A 31 -9.88 15.26 -3.24
C THR A 31 -9.94 16.79 -3.28
N ARG A 32 -10.53 17.36 -4.34
CA ARG A 32 -10.79 18.80 -4.45
C ARG A 32 -11.77 19.27 -3.38
N VAL A 33 -12.88 18.56 -3.21
CA VAL A 33 -13.90 18.90 -2.18
C VAL A 33 -13.27 18.91 -0.79
N ILE A 34 -12.48 17.91 -0.43
CA ILE A 34 -11.78 17.86 0.87
C ILE A 34 -10.82 19.04 1.03
N THR A 35 -9.96 19.30 0.04
CA THR A 35 -8.94 20.35 0.14
C THR A 35 -9.55 21.75 0.19
N GLU A 36 -10.56 22.02 -0.64
CA GLU A 36 -11.28 23.31 -0.62
C GLU A 36 -12.11 23.46 0.66
N ARG A 37 -12.71 22.39 1.20
CA ARG A 37 -13.40 22.39 2.49
C ARG A 37 -12.45 22.74 3.64
N ILE A 38 -11.27 22.11 3.71
CA ILE A 38 -10.26 22.45 4.73
C ILE A 38 -9.89 23.93 4.64
N ALA A 39 -9.61 24.42 3.43
CA ALA A 39 -9.29 25.82 3.21
C ALA A 39 -10.46 26.76 3.60
N TYR A 40 -11.70 26.36 3.31
CA TYR A 40 -12.90 27.10 3.68
C TYR A 40 -13.07 27.18 5.21
N LEU A 41 -12.93 26.08 5.93
CA LEU A 41 -13.03 26.03 7.39
C LEU A 41 -11.98 26.96 8.04
N ILE A 42 -10.73 26.93 7.55
CA ILE A 42 -9.66 27.80 8.05
C ILE A 42 -10.01 29.30 7.80
N LYS A 43 -10.52 29.60 6.60
CA LYS A 43 -10.97 30.98 6.28
C LYS A 43 -12.17 31.45 7.13
N LYS A 44 -12.97 30.51 7.62
CA LYS A 44 -14.08 30.78 8.57
C LYS A 44 -13.62 30.91 10.03
N GLY A 45 -12.31 30.85 10.29
CA GLY A 45 -11.75 31.05 11.63
C GLY A 45 -11.52 29.77 12.44
N ILE A 46 -11.72 28.60 11.86
CA ILE A 46 -11.38 27.34 12.52
C ILE A 46 -9.86 27.18 12.54
N TYR A 47 -9.29 26.98 13.72
CA TYR A 47 -7.86 26.83 13.86
C TYR A 47 -7.35 25.56 13.13
N PRO A 48 -6.27 25.65 12.33
CA PRO A 48 -5.73 24.50 11.59
C PRO A 48 -5.40 23.29 12.46
N ASN A 49 -4.99 23.49 13.72
CA ASN A 49 -4.69 22.41 14.66
C ASN A 49 -5.94 21.65 15.15
N ASN A 50 -7.14 22.17 14.91
CA ASN A 50 -8.40 21.50 15.19
C ASN A 50 -8.89 20.61 14.03
N ILE A 51 -8.12 20.53 12.95
CA ILE A 51 -8.50 19.77 11.76
C ILE A 51 -7.54 18.57 11.59
N LEU A 52 -8.13 17.39 11.45
CA LEU A 52 -7.45 16.17 11.06
C LEU A 52 -7.99 15.71 9.70
N ALA A 53 -7.12 15.57 8.71
CA ALA A 53 -7.44 14.94 7.44
C ALA A 53 -6.67 13.63 7.28
N VAL A 54 -7.40 12.56 6.97
CA VAL A 54 -6.84 11.22 6.80
C VAL A 54 -7.13 10.72 5.40
N THR A 55 -6.11 10.13 4.78
CA THR A 55 -6.20 9.50 3.46
C THR A 55 -5.46 8.16 3.47
N PHE A 56 -5.54 7.41 2.37
CA PHE A 56 -4.94 6.06 2.30
C PHE A 56 -3.45 6.10 2.00
N THR A 57 -2.96 7.05 1.18
CA THR A 57 -1.58 7.06 0.71
C THR A 57 -0.83 8.32 1.11
N ASN A 58 0.49 8.22 1.35
CA ASN A 58 1.34 9.38 1.66
C ASN A 58 1.40 10.36 0.48
N LYS A 59 1.30 9.86 -0.76
CA LYS A 59 1.21 10.69 -1.95
C LYS A 59 -0.05 11.54 -1.91
N ALA A 60 -1.22 10.94 -1.67
CA ALA A 60 -2.47 11.70 -1.53
C ALA A 60 -2.39 12.72 -0.40
N ALA A 61 -1.77 12.35 0.74
CA ALA A 61 -1.54 13.28 1.84
C ALA A 61 -0.59 14.42 1.47
N ALA A 62 0.46 14.17 0.68
CA ALA A 62 1.38 15.19 0.18
C ALA A 62 0.67 16.14 -0.79
N GLU A 63 -0.04 15.59 -1.77
CA GLU A 63 -0.80 16.34 -2.77
C GLU A 63 -1.90 17.21 -2.11
N MET A 64 -2.60 16.67 -1.10
CA MET A 64 -3.54 17.46 -0.30
C MET A 64 -2.86 18.65 0.37
N ARG A 65 -1.69 18.44 0.99
CA ARG A 65 -0.94 19.51 1.65
C ARG A 65 -0.55 20.61 0.68
N GLU A 66 0.00 20.24 -0.49
CA GLU A 66 0.39 21.21 -1.53
C GLU A 66 -0.80 22.02 -2.03
N ARG A 67 -1.93 21.37 -2.33
CA ARG A 67 -3.16 22.03 -2.76
C ARG A 67 -3.69 23.02 -1.73
N ILE A 68 -3.67 22.65 -0.44
CA ILE A 68 -4.12 23.54 0.63
C ILE A 68 -3.19 24.75 0.78
N VAL A 69 -1.87 24.57 0.68
CA VAL A 69 -0.91 25.68 0.68
C VAL A 69 -1.18 26.64 -0.48
N LEU A 70 -1.46 26.12 -1.68
CA LEU A 70 -1.83 26.95 -2.83
C LEU A 70 -3.14 27.73 -2.61
N LEU A 71 -4.16 27.09 -2.01
CA LEU A 71 -5.48 27.72 -1.74
C LEU A 71 -5.44 28.80 -0.65
N LEU A 72 -4.58 28.61 0.36
CA LEU A 72 -4.42 29.54 1.47
C LEU A 72 -3.30 30.55 1.23
N LYS A 73 -2.40 30.30 0.28
CA LYS A 73 -1.17 31.05 -0.01
C LYS A 73 -0.17 31.06 1.18
N GLU A 74 -0.37 30.19 2.13
CA GLU A 74 0.48 30.01 3.31
C GLU A 74 0.41 28.58 3.81
N LYS A 75 1.43 28.16 4.59
CA LYS A 75 1.44 26.84 5.21
C LYS A 75 0.71 26.90 6.56
N PRO A 76 -0.49 26.28 6.69
CA PRO A 76 -1.25 26.33 7.95
C PRO A 76 -0.53 25.55 9.04
N LYS A 77 -0.16 26.26 10.13
CA LYS A 77 0.55 25.63 11.27
C LYS A 77 -0.41 24.78 12.09
N GLY A 78 -0.01 23.54 12.38
CA GLY A 78 -0.76 22.61 13.24
C GLY A 78 -1.80 21.75 12.54
N LEU A 79 -2.14 22.02 11.28
CA LEU A 79 -2.97 21.14 10.45
C LEU A 79 -2.29 19.77 10.30
N ILE A 80 -3.05 18.69 10.55
CA ILE A 80 -2.56 17.33 10.33
C ILE A 80 -3.25 16.73 9.11
N ILE A 81 -2.44 16.36 8.13
CA ILE A 81 -2.84 15.57 6.95
C ILE A 81 -1.90 14.38 6.89
N SER A 82 -2.44 13.17 7.03
CA SER A 82 -1.62 11.95 7.11
C SER A 82 -2.41 10.72 6.67
N THR A 83 -1.73 9.57 6.56
CA THR A 83 -2.40 8.28 6.47
C THR A 83 -2.88 7.82 7.86
N PHE A 84 -3.78 6.81 7.92
CA PHE A 84 -4.22 6.21 9.17
C PHE A 84 -3.03 5.74 10.02
N HIS A 85 -2.14 4.97 9.42
CA HIS A 85 -0.95 4.43 10.11
C HIS A 85 -0.01 5.53 10.61
N SER A 86 0.22 6.57 9.81
CA SER A 86 1.07 7.70 10.20
C SER A 86 0.46 8.50 11.37
N PHE A 87 -0.86 8.63 11.39
CA PHE A 87 -1.57 9.25 12.52
C PHE A 87 -1.42 8.40 13.79
N CYS A 88 -1.74 7.09 13.70
CA CYS A 88 -1.63 6.15 14.81
C CYS A 88 -0.19 6.07 15.35
N LEU A 89 0.81 5.98 14.48
CA LEU A 89 2.21 6.02 14.89
C LEU A 89 2.55 7.27 15.71
N ARG A 90 2.02 8.44 15.32
CA ARG A 90 2.22 9.68 16.08
C ARG A 90 1.59 9.62 17.47
N VAL A 91 0.38 9.04 17.57
CA VAL A 91 -0.30 8.85 18.86
C VAL A 91 0.49 7.89 19.74
N LEU A 92 0.86 6.72 19.21
CA LEU A 92 1.60 5.70 19.95
C LEU A 92 2.97 6.19 20.40
N LYS A 93 3.71 6.93 19.58
CA LYS A 93 4.98 7.53 20.02
C LYS A 93 4.85 8.46 21.23
N ALA A 94 3.69 9.07 21.41
CA ALA A 94 3.44 9.96 22.54
C ALA A 94 2.93 9.23 23.79
N GLU A 95 2.16 8.16 23.62
CA GLU A 95 1.32 7.60 24.70
C GLU A 95 1.49 6.09 24.93
N ILE A 96 2.24 5.35 24.11
CA ILE A 96 2.29 3.87 24.13
C ILE A 96 2.81 3.29 25.46
N ASN A 97 3.55 4.08 26.23
CA ASN A 97 4.02 3.65 27.56
C ASN A 97 2.89 3.25 28.49
N LYS A 98 1.68 3.81 28.31
CA LYS A 98 0.48 3.45 29.05
C LYS A 98 0.07 1.99 28.80
N LEU A 99 0.37 1.43 27.61
CA LEU A 99 0.12 0.04 27.24
C LEU A 99 1.29 -0.90 27.58
N GLY A 100 2.34 -0.40 28.27
CA GLY A 100 3.49 -1.20 28.70
C GLY A 100 4.57 -1.43 27.65
N TYR A 101 4.55 -0.69 26.53
CA TYR A 101 5.64 -0.68 25.55
C TYR A 101 6.61 0.47 25.79
N LYS A 102 7.83 0.33 25.29
CA LYS A 102 8.81 1.44 25.28
C LYS A 102 8.58 2.31 24.04
N ASN A 103 8.87 3.61 24.12
CA ASN A 103 8.65 4.55 23.00
C ASN A 103 9.57 4.31 21.79
N ASN A 104 10.62 3.51 21.94
CA ASN A 104 11.56 3.15 20.88
C ASN A 104 11.18 1.84 20.16
N PHE A 105 9.94 1.44 20.21
CA PHE A 105 9.46 0.23 19.54
C PHE A 105 9.83 0.20 18.06
N THR A 106 10.08 -1.01 17.55
CA THR A 106 10.29 -1.28 16.12
C THR A 106 8.95 -1.64 15.46
N ILE A 107 8.81 -1.31 14.18
CA ILE A 107 7.63 -1.73 13.39
C ILE A 107 8.09 -2.75 12.37
N TYR A 108 7.48 -3.94 12.40
CA TYR A 108 7.80 -5.04 11.50
C TYR A 108 7.15 -4.85 10.13
N SER A 109 7.94 -5.05 9.08
CA SER A 109 7.42 -5.20 7.72
C SER A 109 6.70 -6.54 7.56
N SER A 110 5.93 -6.70 6.48
CA SER A 110 5.27 -7.98 6.18
C SER A 110 6.25 -9.15 6.05
N SER A 111 7.51 -8.88 5.63
CA SER A 111 8.52 -9.95 5.56
C SER A 111 9.10 -10.31 6.92
N ASP A 112 9.23 -9.32 7.84
CA ASP A 112 9.68 -9.56 9.21
C ASP A 112 8.63 -10.35 9.98
N SER A 113 7.36 -9.98 9.84
CA SER A 113 6.22 -10.71 10.38
C SER A 113 6.21 -12.17 9.90
N ARG A 114 6.39 -12.42 8.59
CA ARG A 114 6.49 -13.79 8.06
C ARG A 114 7.70 -14.55 8.61
N THR A 115 8.83 -13.90 8.79
CA THR A 115 10.03 -14.52 9.37
C THR A 115 9.76 -14.94 10.81
N LEU A 116 9.13 -14.09 11.61
CA LEU A 116 8.73 -14.43 12.97
C LEU A 116 7.70 -15.58 12.98
N ILE A 117 6.67 -15.53 12.15
CA ILE A 117 5.68 -16.61 12.04
C ILE A 117 6.35 -17.94 11.66
N ARG A 118 7.29 -17.93 10.72
CA ARG A 118 8.05 -19.14 10.34
C ARG A 118 8.83 -19.71 11.53
N SER A 119 9.42 -18.90 12.38
CA SER A 119 10.11 -19.35 13.59
C SER A 119 9.13 -19.97 14.60
N ILE A 120 7.97 -19.33 14.80
CA ILE A 120 6.90 -19.83 15.66
C ILE A 120 6.39 -21.20 15.18
N LEU A 121 6.15 -21.38 13.88
CA LEU A 121 5.68 -22.66 13.33
C LEU A 121 6.65 -23.81 13.61
N ARG A 122 7.96 -23.55 13.59
CA ARG A 122 8.99 -24.52 13.96
C ARG A 122 8.95 -24.84 15.45
N GLU A 123 8.85 -23.83 16.28
CA GLU A 123 8.78 -23.95 17.75
C GLU A 123 7.58 -24.79 18.19
N ILE A 124 6.39 -24.49 17.69
CA ILE A 124 5.17 -25.25 18.04
C ILE A 124 5.02 -26.56 17.25
N LYS A 125 6.05 -26.93 16.47
CA LYS A 125 6.15 -28.19 15.70
C LYS A 125 5.01 -28.40 14.70
N VAL A 126 4.55 -27.35 14.06
CA VAL A 126 3.59 -27.45 12.94
C VAL A 126 4.30 -27.99 11.71
N ASN A 127 3.66 -28.94 11.01
CA ASN A 127 4.21 -29.48 9.78
C ASN A 127 4.22 -28.43 8.65
N THR A 128 5.39 -27.81 8.43
CA THR A 128 5.59 -26.75 7.43
C THR A 128 5.52 -27.24 5.97
N LEU A 129 5.43 -28.56 5.73
CA LEU A 129 5.19 -29.11 4.39
C LEU A 129 3.73 -28.88 3.94
N ASN A 130 2.79 -28.79 4.89
CA ASN A 130 1.37 -28.62 4.60
C ASN A 130 0.90 -27.17 4.77
N TYR A 131 1.60 -26.37 5.60
CA TYR A 131 1.18 -25.03 5.98
C TYR A 131 2.38 -24.09 5.99
N ASP A 132 2.29 -22.99 5.21
CA ASP A 132 3.33 -21.97 5.14
C ASP A 132 3.02 -20.76 6.01
N GLU A 133 4.01 -19.92 6.21
CA GLU A 133 3.89 -18.69 6.98
C GLU A 133 2.91 -17.68 6.38
N ASN A 134 2.66 -17.71 5.05
CA ASN A 134 1.77 -16.75 4.40
C ASN A 134 0.31 -17.02 4.78
N LEU A 135 -0.05 -18.29 4.98
CA LEU A 135 -1.38 -18.69 5.42
C LEU A 135 -1.68 -18.12 6.81
N PHE A 136 -0.74 -18.27 7.75
CA PHE A 136 -0.93 -17.77 9.12
C PHE A 136 -0.83 -16.25 9.20
N ALA A 137 0.02 -15.62 8.40
CA ALA A 137 0.03 -14.17 8.27
C ALA A 137 -1.32 -13.65 7.79
N TRP A 138 -1.96 -14.31 6.80
CA TRP A 138 -3.30 -13.96 6.35
C TRP A 138 -4.37 -14.09 7.45
N TYR A 139 -4.33 -15.17 8.27
CA TYR A 139 -5.25 -15.31 9.41
C TYR A 139 -5.06 -14.20 10.44
N ILE A 140 -3.81 -13.88 10.80
CA ILE A 140 -3.49 -12.80 11.75
C ILE A 140 -3.98 -11.46 11.21
N ASP A 141 -3.70 -11.15 9.95
CA ASP A 141 -4.19 -9.92 9.30
C ASP A 141 -5.72 -9.86 9.31
N LYS A 142 -6.41 -10.97 8.98
CA LYS A 142 -7.86 -11.07 9.03
C LYS A 142 -8.40 -10.77 10.43
N TYR A 143 -7.83 -11.39 11.47
CA TYR A 143 -8.27 -11.17 12.85
C TYR A 143 -8.02 -9.73 13.30
N LYS A 144 -6.83 -9.19 13.07
CA LYS A 144 -6.47 -7.81 13.45
C LYS A 144 -7.31 -6.75 12.74
N ASN A 145 -7.59 -6.92 11.45
CA ASN A 145 -8.45 -6.01 10.68
C ASN A 145 -9.90 -6.00 11.19
N ASN A 146 -10.34 -7.10 11.79
CA ASN A 146 -11.66 -7.25 12.42
C ASN A 146 -11.64 -7.00 13.92
N LEU A 147 -10.54 -6.48 14.50
CA LEU A 147 -10.38 -6.17 15.92
C LEU A 147 -10.56 -7.41 16.84
N ILE A 148 -10.32 -8.61 16.33
CA ILE A 148 -10.40 -9.86 17.09
C ILE A 148 -9.04 -10.10 17.76
N LYS A 149 -9.00 -10.09 19.09
CA LYS A 149 -7.80 -10.40 19.87
C LYS A 149 -7.53 -11.91 19.89
N PRO A 150 -6.27 -12.36 20.15
CA PRO A 150 -5.95 -13.80 20.16
C PRO A 150 -6.89 -14.64 21.04
N ASN A 151 -7.23 -14.15 22.23
CA ASN A 151 -8.13 -14.82 23.17
C ASN A 151 -9.60 -14.82 22.73
N GLU A 152 -10.00 -13.96 21.80
CA GLU A 152 -11.36 -13.82 21.27
C GLU A 152 -11.60 -14.68 20.02
N VAL A 153 -10.54 -15.29 19.47
CA VAL A 153 -10.68 -16.18 18.30
C VAL A 153 -11.45 -17.43 18.68
N GLU A 154 -12.59 -17.64 18.02
CA GLU A 154 -13.39 -18.87 18.11
C GLU A 154 -13.10 -19.74 16.87
N PRO A 155 -12.27 -20.79 17.00
CA PRO A 155 -11.87 -21.59 15.85
C PRO A 155 -12.97 -22.59 15.46
N HIS A 156 -13.27 -22.67 14.17
CA HIS A 156 -14.28 -23.58 13.61
C HIS A 156 -13.68 -24.92 13.13
N ASP A 157 -12.39 -24.97 12.88
CA ASP A 157 -11.67 -26.17 12.41
C ASP A 157 -10.28 -26.28 13.03
N ASP A 158 -9.56 -27.36 12.71
CA ASP A 158 -8.23 -27.62 13.26
C ASP A 158 -7.18 -26.63 12.75
N LEU A 159 -7.32 -26.10 11.54
CA LEU A 159 -6.44 -25.08 11.00
C LEU A 159 -6.59 -23.76 11.75
N GLU A 160 -7.83 -23.36 12.04
CA GLU A 160 -8.09 -22.13 12.82
C GLU A 160 -7.62 -22.28 14.28
N LYS A 161 -7.63 -23.50 14.86
CA LYS A 161 -7.02 -23.76 16.18
C LYS A 161 -5.52 -23.51 16.16
N ILE A 162 -4.85 -23.96 15.10
CA ILE A 162 -3.41 -23.69 14.90
C ILE A 162 -3.19 -22.20 14.70
N ALA A 163 -3.99 -21.55 13.86
CA ALA A 163 -3.90 -20.12 13.59
C ALA A 163 -4.06 -19.28 14.86
N LYS A 164 -5.04 -19.63 15.73
CA LYS A 164 -5.21 -19.01 17.06
C LYS A 164 -3.93 -19.13 17.88
N ARG A 165 -3.38 -20.34 18.01
CA ARG A 165 -2.15 -20.57 18.79
C ARG A 165 -0.96 -19.79 18.22
N VAL A 166 -0.79 -19.78 16.89
CA VAL A 166 0.25 -18.98 16.22
C VAL A 166 0.06 -17.51 16.53
N TYR A 167 -1.16 -17.00 16.47
CA TYR A 167 -1.48 -15.60 16.75
C TYR A 167 -1.17 -15.23 18.22
N GLU A 168 -1.53 -16.07 19.19
CA GLU A 168 -1.21 -15.88 20.60
C GLU A 168 0.31 -15.76 20.83
N VAL A 169 1.07 -16.69 20.28
CA VAL A 169 2.53 -16.70 20.40
C VAL A 169 3.16 -15.51 19.67
N TYR A 170 2.67 -15.21 18.47
CA TYR A 170 3.13 -14.07 17.66
C TYR A 170 2.97 -12.73 18.38
N GLN A 171 1.80 -12.51 19.00
CA GLN A 171 1.54 -11.25 19.71
C GLN A 171 2.38 -11.13 20.99
N ASN A 172 2.61 -12.24 21.68
CA ASN A 172 3.50 -12.28 22.84
C ASN A 172 4.95 -11.95 22.47
N TYR A 173 5.45 -12.49 21.35
CA TYR A 173 6.79 -12.17 20.84
C TYR A 173 6.91 -10.70 20.43
N LEU A 174 5.94 -10.16 19.69
CA LEU A 174 5.96 -8.74 19.33
C LEU A 174 6.05 -7.87 20.59
N LYS A 175 5.26 -8.16 21.61
CA LYS A 175 5.30 -7.41 22.87
C LYS A 175 6.64 -7.57 23.61
N GLY A 176 7.18 -8.78 23.68
CA GLY A 176 8.47 -9.08 24.30
C GLY A 176 9.64 -8.36 23.61
N TYR A 177 9.61 -8.30 22.27
CA TYR A 177 10.62 -7.62 21.46
C TYR A 177 10.42 -6.10 21.33
N ASN A 178 9.44 -5.55 22.05
CA ASN A 178 9.06 -4.15 21.91
C ASN A 178 8.82 -3.76 20.44
N SER A 179 8.10 -4.62 19.72
CA SER A 179 7.82 -4.48 18.30
C SER A 179 6.33 -4.50 18.03
N LEU A 180 5.93 -3.86 16.97
CA LEU A 180 4.55 -3.79 16.47
C LEU A 180 4.54 -4.21 15.00
N ASP A 181 3.47 -4.84 14.53
CA ASP A 181 3.22 -4.87 13.09
C ASP A 181 2.32 -3.68 12.67
N PHE A 182 1.96 -3.64 11.41
CA PHE A 182 1.18 -2.52 10.88
C PHE A 182 -0.23 -2.45 11.44
N ASN A 183 -0.88 -3.59 11.59
CA ASN A 183 -2.22 -3.64 12.14
C ASN A 183 -2.21 -3.21 13.61
N ASP A 184 -1.13 -3.51 14.35
CA ASP A 184 -0.96 -3.07 15.73
C ASP A 184 -0.94 -1.54 15.87
N LEU A 185 -0.47 -0.80 14.87
CA LEU A 185 -0.50 0.66 14.92
C LEU A 185 -1.92 1.18 15.13
N ILE A 186 -2.89 0.61 14.43
CA ILE A 186 -4.30 1.01 14.55
C ILE A 186 -4.93 0.38 15.78
N ASN A 187 -4.74 -0.92 16.00
CA ASN A 187 -5.37 -1.67 17.05
C ASN A 187 -4.94 -1.18 18.44
N LEU A 188 -3.64 -0.97 18.67
CA LEU A 188 -3.15 -0.44 19.93
C LEU A 188 -3.55 1.03 20.16
N THR A 189 -3.73 1.81 19.08
CA THR A 189 -4.30 3.16 19.23
C THR A 189 -5.76 3.10 19.66
N ILE A 190 -6.53 2.14 19.17
CA ILE A 190 -7.92 1.91 19.61
C ILE A 190 -7.93 1.43 21.06
N ASP A 191 -7.11 0.45 21.42
CA ASP A 191 -6.98 -0.04 22.79
C ASP A 191 -6.60 1.11 23.74
N LEU A 192 -5.62 1.94 23.37
CA LEU A 192 -5.23 3.12 24.14
C LEU A 192 -6.39 4.10 24.36
N PHE A 193 -7.22 4.32 23.36
CA PHE A 193 -8.38 5.21 23.48
C PHE A 193 -9.53 4.63 24.31
N ILE A 194 -9.67 3.30 24.33
CA ILE A 194 -10.69 2.62 25.11
C ILE A 194 -10.25 2.48 26.58
N GLU A 195 -9.00 2.08 26.81
CA GLU A 195 -8.47 1.83 28.16
C GLU A 195 -8.12 3.12 28.91
N PHE A 196 -7.81 4.21 28.17
CA PHE A 196 -7.41 5.51 28.73
C PHE A 196 -8.28 6.65 28.15
N PRO A 197 -9.51 6.84 28.64
CA PRO A 197 -10.45 7.83 28.11
C PRO A 197 -9.90 9.28 28.13
N GLU A 198 -9.00 9.60 29.05
CA GLU A 198 -8.35 10.92 29.10
C GLU A 198 -7.44 11.17 27.90
N VAL A 199 -6.86 10.09 27.32
CA VAL A 199 -6.07 10.18 26.08
C VAL A 199 -7.01 10.44 24.90
N LEU A 200 -8.12 9.70 24.82
CA LEU A 200 -9.13 9.94 23.77
C LEU A 200 -9.65 11.38 23.85
N ASP A 201 -10.02 11.87 25.02
CA ASP A 201 -10.54 13.24 25.22
C ASP A 201 -9.51 14.30 24.75
N LYS A 202 -8.23 14.12 25.08
CA LYS A 202 -7.14 14.98 24.60
C LYS A 202 -7.12 15.10 23.06
N TYR A 203 -7.27 13.98 22.35
CA TYR A 203 -7.27 13.99 20.88
C TYR A 203 -8.58 14.48 20.28
N GLN A 204 -9.72 14.25 20.92
CA GLN A 204 -11.01 14.81 20.54
C GLN A 204 -11.05 16.33 20.71
N GLU A 205 -10.53 16.87 21.80
CA GLU A 205 -10.41 18.32 22.01
C GLU A 205 -9.50 18.98 20.97
N ARG A 206 -8.46 18.27 20.58
CA ARG A 206 -7.55 18.74 19.54
C ARG A 206 -8.18 18.70 18.15
N PHE A 207 -8.84 17.60 17.78
CA PHE A 207 -9.36 17.39 16.43
C PHE A 207 -10.89 17.47 16.40
N LYS A 208 -11.38 18.68 16.38
CA LYS A 208 -12.84 18.96 16.35
C LYS A 208 -13.46 18.70 14.98
N TYR A 209 -12.66 18.70 13.92
CA TYR A 209 -13.08 18.43 12.55
C TYR A 209 -12.22 17.31 11.95
N ILE A 210 -12.87 16.24 11.51
CA ILE A 210 -12.22 15.06 10.96
C ILE A 210 -12.67 14.89 9.52
N MET A 211 -11.70 14.69 8.61
CA MET A 211 -11.97 14.48 7.19
C MET A 211 -11.28 13.21 6.73
N ILE A 212 -12.01 12.38 5.95
CA ILE A 212 -11.51 11.10 5.48
C ILE A 212 -11.75 11.02 3.97
N ASP A 213 -10.68 10.83 3.23
CA ASP A 213 -10.72 10.54 1.79
C ASP A 213 -10.75 9.03 1.56
N GLU A 214 -11.29 8.60 0.43
CA GLU A 214 -11.42 7.19 0.00
C GLU A 214 -12.09 6.30 1.08
N TYR A 215 -13.17 6.81 1.71
CA TYR A 215 -13.80 6.17 2.86
C TYR A 215 -14.30 4.74 2.59
N GLN A 216 -14.63 4.39 1.34
CA GLN A 216 -15.03 3.05 0.90
C GLN A 216 -13.94 1.98 1.07
N ASP A 217 -12.68 2.39 1.25
CA ASP A 217 -11.56 1.46 1.42
C ASP A 217 -11.20 1.23 2.90
N THR A 218 -11.97 1.79 3.83
CA THR A 218 -11.72 1.61 5.27
C THR A 218 -12.11 0.21 5.74
N ASN A 219 -11.24 -0.40 6.59
CA ASN A 219 -11.55 -1.61 7.32
C ASN A 219 -12.24 -1.31 8.67
N LEU A 220 -12.68 -2.35 9.38
CA LEU A 220 -13.39 -2.20 10.66
C LEU A 220 -12.54 -1.47 11.72
N ALA A 221 -11.23 -1.71 11.78
CA ALA A 221 -10.35 -1.04 12.72
C ALA A 221 -10.24 0.47 12.44
N GLN A 222 -10.07 0.86 11.18
CA GLN A 222 -10.05 2.28 10.76
C GLN A 222 -11.39 2.95 11.01
N TYR A 223 -12.49 2.27 10.73
CA TYR A 223 -13.84 2.73 11.06
C TYR A 223 -14.02 2.96 12.56
N LYS A 224 -13.60 2.00 13.42
CA LYS A 224 -13.69 2.13 14.87
C LYS A 224 -12.87 3.30 15.39
N LEU A 225 -11.63 3.46 14.91
CA LEU A 225 -10.74 4.57 15.26
C LEU A 225 -11.40 5.93 14.95
N THR A 226 -11.94 6.07 13.75
CA THR A 226 -12.58 7.32 13.32
C THR A 226 -13.86 7.61 14.08
N SER A 227 -14.64 6.56 14.39
CA SER A 227 -15.85 6.67 15.21
C SER A 227 -15.53 7.13 16.63
N LEU A 228 -14.47 6.61 17.26
CA LEU A 228 -14.01 7.06 18.58
C LEU A 228 -13.61 8.54 18.56
N LEU A 229 -12.78 8.94 17.59
CA LEU A 229 -12.33 10.32 17.47
C LEU A 229 -13.48 11.29 17.22
N ALA A 230 -14.45 10.92 16.38
CA ALA A 230 -15.57 11.78 16.00
C ALA A 230 -16.69 11.82 17.05
N SER A 231 -16.71 10.94 18.05
CA SER A 231 -17.87 10.73 18.93
C SER A 231 -18.28 11.98 19.72
N LYS A 232 -17.34 12.85 20.09
CA LYS A 232 -17.61 14.04 20.91
C LYS A 232 -18.23 15.17 20.11
N TYR A 233 -17.63 15.58 18.99
CA TYR A 233 -18.04 16.74 18.20
C TYR A 233 -18.90 16.39 16.99
N LYS A 234 -18.85 15.15 16.51
CA LYS A 234 -19.57 14.64 15.32
C LYS A 234 -19.30 15.42 14.02
N ASN A 235 -18.30 16.29 13.99
CA ASN A 235 -17.91 16.99 12.76
C ASN A 235 -16.99 16.11 11.93
N ILE A 236 -17.56 15.08 11.34
CA ILE A 236 -16.88 14.13 10.44
C ILE A 236 -17.36 14.32 9.01
N ALA A 237 -16.45 14.57 8.10
CA ALA A 237 -16.73 14.65 6.68
C ALA A 237 -15.98 13.51 5.95
N VAL A 238 -16.72 12.61 5.34
CA VAL A 238 -16.17 11.50 4.59
C VAL A 238 -16.46 11.68 3.11
N VAL A 239 -15.48 11.36 2.27
CA VAL A 239 -15.63 11.36 0.82
C VAL A 239 -15.24 10.00 0.29
N GLY A 240 -16.04 9.45 -0.60
CA GLY A 240 -15.76 8.14 -1.16
C GLY A 240 -16.62 7.80 -2.37
N ASP A 241 -16.27 6.71 -3.01
CA ASP A 241 -16.97 6.13 -4.15
C ASP A 241 -17.12 4.62 -3.93
N ASP A 242 -18.32 4.18 -3.58
CA ASP A 242 -18.61 2.76 -3.35
C ASP A 242 -18.32 1.89 -4.58
N ASP A 243 -18.43 2.44 -5.80
CA ASP A 243 -18.06 1.76 -7.04
C ASP A 243 -16.53 1.61 -7.22
N GLN A 244 -15.72 2.24 -6.38
CA GLN A 244 -14.25 2.14 -6.38
C GLN A 244 -13.67 1.41 -5.17
N SER A 245 -14.48 0.65 -4.41
CA SER A 245 -14.01 -0.21 -3.32
C SER A 245 -13.37 -1.48 -3.88
N ILE A 246 -12.04 -1.52 -3.90
CA ILE A 246 -11.23 -2.60 -4.52
C ILE A 246 -10.16 -3.17 -3.59
N TYR A 247 -10.26 -2.92 -2.28
CA TYR A 247 -9.32 -3.42 -1.28
C TYR A 247 -9.96 -4.37 -0.26
N GLY A 248 -11.03 -5.09 -0.66
CA GLY A 248 -11.67 -6.12 0.18
C GLY A 248 -10.68 -7.22 0.59
N PHE A 249 -9.74 -7.59 -0.30
CA PHE A 249 -8.66 -8.54 0.02
C PHE A 249 -7.69 -8.03 1.13
N ARG A 250 -7.70 -6.73 1.46
CA ARG A 250 -7.00 -6.11 2.59
C ARG A 250 -7.92 -5.81 3.77
N GLY A 251 -9.13 -6.36 3.77
CA GLY A 251 -10.12 -6.19 4.84
C GLY A 251 -10.95 -4.91 4.73
N ALA A 252 -10.95 -4.21 3.58
CA ALA A 252 -11.84 -3.07 3.37
C ALA A 252 -13.31 -3.53 3.39
N GLU A 253 -14.16 -2.73 4.06
CA GLU A 253 -15.57 -3.02 4.27
C GLU A 253 -16.43 -1.95 3.60
N ILE A 254 -16.97 -2.27 2.41
CA ILE A 254 -17.86 -1.35 1.68
C ILE A 254 -19.08 -0.94 2.50
N SER A 255 -19.51 -1.79 3.44
CA SER A 255 -20.62 -1.50 4.36
C SER A 255 -20.40 -0.22 5.16
N ASN A 256 -19.14 0.20 5.41
CA ASN A 256 -18.82 1.43 6.14
C ASN A 256 -19.40 2.67 5.43
N ILE A 257 -19.20 2.79 4.12
CA ILE A 257 -19.75 3.92 3.37
C ILE A 257 -21.25 3.76 3.11
N LEU A 258 -21.71 2.53 2.83
CA LEU A 258 -23.13 2.28 2.55
C LEU A 258 -24.02 2.50 3.77
N SER A 259 -23.51 2.29 5.00
CA SER A 259 -24.26 2.41 6.25
C SER A 259 -24.00 3.71 7.01
N PHE A 260 -23.25 4.67 6.45
CA PHE A 260 -22.88 5.92 7.10
C PHE A 260 -24.09 6.69 7.67
N GLU A 261 -25.19 6.78 6.91
CA GLU A 261 -26.44 7.42 7.35
C GLU A 261 -27.16 6.69 8.49
N LYS A 262 -26.95 5.37 8.62
CA LYS A 262 -27.51 4.61 9.75
C LYS A 262 -26.77 4.91 11.04
N GLN A 263 -25.46 5.15 10.93
CA GLN A 263 -24.61 5.51 12.07
C GLN A 263 -24.82 6.96 12.50
N TYR A 264 -24.90 7.86 11.54
CA TYR A 264 -25.07 9.30 11.75
C TYR A 264 -26.43 9.73 11.20
N LYS A 265 -27.48 9.68 12.06
CA LYS A 265 -28.87 9.95 11.63
C LYS A 265 -29.06 11.37 11.07
N ASP A 266 -28.24 12.31 11.55
CA ASP A 266 -28.29 13.71 11.12
C ASP A 266 -27.28 14.00 10.00
N ALA A 267 -26.75 12.98 9.35
CA ALA A 267 -25.75 13.15 8.31
C ALA A 267 -26.32 13.84 7.07
N LYS A 268 -25.61 14.84 6.60
CA LYS A 268 -25.87 15.42 5.28
C LYS A 268 -25.20 14.53 4.21
N ILE A 269 -26.00 14.08 3.25
CA ILE A 269 -25.52 13.29 2.13
C ILE A 269 -25.56 14.15 0.87
N ILE A 270 -24.44 14.27 0.18
CA ILE A 270 -24.31 15.03 -1.06
C ILE A 270 -23.71 14.11 -2.10
N THR A 271 -24.42 13.90 -3.23
CA THR A 271 -23.94 13.07 -4.33
C THR A 271 -23.27 13.94 -5.38
N LEU A 272 -21.99 13.68 -5.67
CA LEU A 272 -21.22 14.34 -6.71
C LEU A 272 -21.32 13.55 -8.01
N THR A 273 -22.20 13.97 -8.90
CA THR A 273 -22.55 13.22 -10.13
C THR A 273 -21.82 13.70 -11.38
N LYS A 274 -21.13 14.85 -11.34
CA LYS A 274 -20.46 15.42 -12.52
C LYS A 274 -19.03 14.93 -12.65
N ASN A 275 -18.71 14.27 -13.75
CA ASN A 275 -17.35 13.83 -14.06
C ASN A 275 -16.66 14.84 -14.97
N TYR A 276 -15.42 15.19 -14.59
CA TYR A 276 -14.56 16.15 -15.30
C TYR A 276 -13.32 15.48 -15.91
N ARG A 277 -13.24 14.14 -15.87
CA ARG A 277 -12.07 13.38 -16.28
C ARG A 277 -12.24 12.75 -17.66
N SER A 278 -13.26 11.93 -17.80
CA SER A 278 -13.45 11.02 -18.93
C SER A 278 -14.51 11.53 -19.89
N THR A 279 -14.41 11.14 -21.15
CA THR A 279 -15.45 11.37 -22.15
C THR A 279 -16.74 10.62 -21.77
N LYS A 280 -17.84 11.05 -22.35
CA LYS A 280 -19.17 10.45 -22.13
C LYS A 280 -19.19 8.97 -22.50
N ALA A 281 -18.64 8.62 -23.65
CA ALA A 281 -18.62 7.22 -24.12
C ALA A 281 -17.89 6.27 -23.16
N ILE A 282 -16.75 6.70 -22.61
CA ILE A 282 -16.01 5.90 -21.60
C ILE A 282 -16.83 5.74 -20.33
N LEU A 283 -17.50 6.79 -19.88
CA LEU A 283 -18.32 6.72 -18.65
C LEU A 283 -19.55 5.85 -18.82
N GLU A 284 -20.23 5.91 -19.95
CA GLU A 284 -21.37 5.05 -20.24
C GLU A 284 -20.97 3.58 -20.31
N ALA A 285 -19.83 3.27 -20.95
CA ALA A 285 -19.27 1.93 -20.96
C ALA A 285 -18.91 1.43 -19.54
N ALA A 286 -18.26 2.25 -18.74
CA ALA A 286 -17.94 1.91 -17.36
C ALA A 286 -19.20 1.75 -16.48
N HIS A 287 -20.22 2.60 -16.71
CA HIS A 287 -21.49 2.52 -16.00
C HIS A 287 -22.28 1.25 -16.38
N ALA A 288 -22.25 0.84 -17.64
CA ALA A 288 -22.87 -0.40 -18.10
C ALA A 288 -22.33 -1.63 -17.35
N VAL A 289 -21.02 -1.66 -17.10
CA VAL A 289 -20.39 -2.72 -16.29
C VAL A 289 -20.81 -2.61 -14.82
N ILE A 290 -20.58 -1.47 -14.17
CA ILE A 290 -20.74 -1.36 -12.71
C ILE A 290 -22.20 -1.43 -12.23
N SER A 291 -23.17 -1.11 -13.10
CA SER A 291 -24.61 -1.17 -12.77
C SER A 291 -25.11 -2.60 -12.49
N ASN A 292 -24.35 -3.63 -12.84
CA ASN A 292 -24.64 -5.02 -12.51
C ASN A 292 -24.33 -5.38 -11.05
N ASN A 293 -23.65 -4.52 -10.29
CA ASN A 293 -23.45 -4.74 -8.86
C ASN A 293 -24.71 -4.40 -8.06
N THR A 294 -25.01 -5.23 -7.07
CA THR A 294 -26.16 -5.07 -6.18
C THR A 294 -25.81 -4.23 -4.95
N GLN A 295 -24.59 -4.38 -4.42
CA GLN A 295 -24.10 -3.63 -3.24
C GLN A 295 -23.52 -2.29 -3.66
N ARG A 296 -24.39 -1.33 -3.97
CA ARG A 296 -24.00 0.04 -4.34
C ARG A 296 -25.10 1.06 -4.02
N LYS A 297 -24.72 2.34 -3.91
CA LYS A 297 -25.68 3.45 -3.90
C LYS A 297 -26.01 3.84 -5.33
N ASP A 298 -27.30 4.00 -5.60
CA ASP A 298 -27.71 4.45 -6.95
C ASP A 298 -27.21 5.88 -7.20
N LYS A 299 -26.38 6.01 -8.24
CA LYS A 299 -25.85 7.29 -8.71
C LYS A 299 -25.54 7.20 -10.19
N LYS A 300 -26.06 8.16 -10.95
CA LYS A 300 -25.73 8.30 -12.37
C LYS A 300 -24.70 9.41 -12.54
N VAL A 301 -23.50 9.02 -12.93
CA VAL A 301 -22.40 9.95 -13.21
C VAL A 301 -22.53 10.46 -14.63
N THR A 302 -22.48 11.78 -14.82
CA THR A 302 -22.59 12.44 -16.12
C THR A 302 -21.29 13.14 -16.49
N ALA A 303 -20.85 13.03 -17.72
CA ALA A 303 -19.68 13.73 -18.23
C ALA A 303 -19.98 15.22 -18.43
N GLU A 304 -19.07 16.08 -18.02
CA GLU A 304 -19.07 17.53 -18.35
C GLU A 304 -18.14 17.83 -19.55
N GLY A 305 -17.56 16.79 -20.18
CA GLY A 305 -16.62 16.88 -21.29
C GLY A 305 -17.21 16.49 -22.64
N GLU A 306 -16.32 16.16 -23.57
CA GLU A 306 -16.64 15.73 -24.93
C GLU A 306 -17.39 14.39 -24.94
N ASP A 307 -18.18 14.13 -25.97
CA ASP A 307 -18.87 12.85 -26.15
C ASP A 307 -17.87 11.69 -26.25
N GLY A 308 -16.76 11.89 -26.98
CA GLY A 308 -15.73 10.89 -27.18
C GLY A 308 -16.15 9.77 -28.13
N ILE A 309 -15.34 8.72 -28.18
CA ILE A 309 -15.61 7.51 -28.95
C ILE A 309 -15.79 6.31 -28.00
N PRO A 310 -16.61 5.32 -28.35
CA PRO A 310 -16.73 4.09 -27.58
C PRO A 310 -15.39 3.41 -27.38
N PRO A 311 -15.20 2.63 -26.30
CA PRO A 311 -14.00 1.83 -26.12
C PRO A 311 -13.78 0.84 -27.26
N ASP A 312 -12.54 0.71 -27.74
CA ASP A 312 -12.17 -0.34 -28.67
C ASP A 312 -12.07 -1.69 -27.95
N ILE A 313 -12.61 -2.75 -28.56
CA ILE A 313 -12.44 -4.13 -28.12
C ILE A 313 -11.61 -4.86 -29.17
N ILE A 314 -10.46 -5.40 -28.77
CA ILE A 314 -9.50 -6.05 -29.67
C ILE A 314 -9.27 -7.49 -29.24
N SER A 315 -9.51 -8.41 -30.17
CA SER A 315 -9.18 -9.82 -30.01
C SER A 315 -7.79 -10.09 -30.58
N CYS A 316 -6.94 -10.77 -29.80
CA CYS A 316 -5.60 -11.19 -30.19
C CYS A 316 -5.50 -12.73 -30.16
N GLU A 317 -4.67 -13.33 -31.02
CA GLU A 317 -4.49 -14.78 -31.04
C GLU A 317 -3.91 -15.31 -29.73
N ASP A 318 -2.89 -14.60 -29.22
CA ASP A 318 -2.21 -14.95 -27.96
C ASP A 318 -1.66 -13.71 -27.23
N GLU A 319 -1.06 -13.95 -26.07
CA GLU A 319 -0.49 -12.90 -25.22
C GLU A 319 0.71 -12.15 -25.85
N ARG A 320 1.38 -12.72 -26.82
CA ARG A 320 2.50 -12.06 -27.52
C ARG A 320 1.97 -11.12 -28.58
N GLU A 321 0.94 -11.53 -29.31
CA GLU A 321 0.26 -10.68 -30.25
C GLU A 321 -0.43 -9.51 -29.54
N GLU A 322 -1.06 -9.75 -28.37
CA GLU A 322 -1.61 -8.68 -27.53
C GLU A 322 -0.55 -7.62 -27.19
N ALA A 323 0.61 -8.06 -26.70
CA ALA A 323 1.69 -7.14 -26.34
C ALA A 323 2.25 -6.41 -27.56
N LYS A 324 2.35 -7.07 -28.72
CA LYS A 324 2.79 -6.49 -29.99
C LYS A 324 1.79 -5.44 -30.47
N PHE A 325 0.50 -5.78 -30.48
CA PHE A 325 -0.58 -4.88 -30.90
C PHE A 325 -0.57 -3.59 -30.08
N ILE A 326 -0.52 -3.70 -28.74
CA ILE A 326 -0.50 -2.54 -27.86
C ILE A 326 0.71 -1.66 -28.14
N ALA A 327 1.91 -2.24 -28.31
CA ALA A 327 3.11 -1.49 -28.63
C ALA A 327 2.99 -0.73 -29.97
N GLU A 328 2.49 -1.36 -31.01
CA GLU A 328 2.30 -0.78 -32.35
C GLU A 328 1.21 0.29 -32.34
N SER A 329 0.11 0.06 -31.62
CA SER A 329 -0.96 1.05 -31.43
C SER A 329 -0.44 2.31 -30.73
N ILE A 330 0.36 2.18 -29.67
CA ILE A 330 0.98 3.32 -28.97
C ILE A 330 1.89 4.11 -29.92
N ILE A 331 2.73 3.44 -30.72
CA ILE A 331 3.57 4.09 -31.71
C ILE A 331 2.73 4.89 -32.71
N ASN A 332 1.68 4.26 -33.24
CA ASN A 332 0.80 4.89 -34.23
C ASN A 332 0.12 6.15 -33.63
N TYR A 333 -0.46 6.05 -32.44
CA TYR A 333 -1.07 7.22 -31.77
C TYR A 333 -0.03 8.29 -31.42
N SER A 334 1.17 7.90 -30.97
CA SER A 334 2.25 8.84 -30.69
C SER A 334 2.62 9.66 -31.94
N ILE A 335 2.72 9.02 -33.09
CA ILE A 335 3.07 9.69 -34.36
C ILE A 335 1.88 10.50 -34.90
N THR A 336 0.70 9.88 -35.03
CA THR A 336 -0.46 10.48 -35.71
C THR A 336 -1.09 11.60 -34.91
N LYS A 337 -1.13 11.50 -33.59
CA LYS A 337 -1.69 12.50 -32.69
C LYS A 337 -0.63 13.37 -32.01
N LYS A 338 0.66 13.17 -32.31
CA LYS A 338 1.81 13.89 -31.72
C LYS A 338 1.81 13.84 -30.19
N LEU A 339 1.60 12.65 -29.62
CA LEU A 339 1.49 12.42 -28.19
C LEU A 339 2.83 11.95 -27.62
N ASN A 340 3.14 12.39 -26.40
CA ASN A 340 4.26 11.86 -25.63
C ASN A 340 3.91 10.50 -25.04
N TYR A 341 4.91 9.64 -24.82
CA TYR A 341 4.72 8.30 -24.26
C TYR A 341 4.13 8.30 -22.85
N GLU A 342 4.31 9.37 -22.08
CA GLU A 342 3.69 9.55 -20.76
C GLU A 342 2.15 9.69 -20.82
N ASN A 343 1.57 9.88 -22.00
CA ASN A 343 0.12 9.93 -22.17
C ASN A 343 -0.54 8.55 -22.17
N PHE A 344 0.26 7.46 -22.17
CA PHE A 344 -0.21 6.10 -22.31
C PHE A 344 0.01 5.28 -21.04
N ALA A 345 -0.98 4.45 -20.70
CA ALA A 345 -0.88 3.45 -19.66
C ALA A 345 -1.41 2.10 -20.16
N VAL A 346 -0.72 1.02 -19.78
CA VAL A 346 -1.19 -0.35 -19.95
C VAL A 346 -1.47 -0.91 -18.57
N LEU A 347 -2.73 -1.26 -18.34
CA LEU A 347 -3.23 -1.79 -17.08
C LEU A 347 -3.49 -3.28 -17.21
N PHE A 348 -3.06 -4.05 -16.23
CA PHE A 348 -3.24 -5.49 -16.17
C PHE A 348 -3.67 -5.93 -14.77
N ARG A 349 -4.28 -7.11 -14.68
CA ARG A 349 -4.77 -7.66 -13.40
C ARG A 349 -3.64 -8.19 -12.53
N MET A 350 -2.65 -8.85 -13.11
CA MET A 350 -1.55 -9.50 -12.41
C MET A 350 -0.20 -8.97 -12.87
N ASN A 351 0.73 -8.71 -11.94
CA ASN A 351 2.07 -8.22 -12.25
C ASN A 351 2.87 -9.15 -13.20
N ALA A 352 2.59 -10.45 -13.18
CA ALA A 352 3.22 -11.41 -14.10
C ALA A 352 2.98 -11.10 -15.59
N GLN A 353 1.88 -10.39 -15.92
CA GLN A 353 1.57 -9.98 -17.29
C GLN A 353 2.53 -8.92 -17.83
N SER A 354 3.18 -8.12 -16.96
CA SER A 354 4.08 -7.03 -17.39
C SER A 354 5.23 -7.50 -18.28
N ARG A 355 5.74 -8.71 -18.04
CA ARG A 355 6.95 -9.24 -18.71
C ARG A 355 6.86 -9.19 -20.24
N LEU A 356 5.72 -9.58 -20.81
CA LEU A 356 5.54 -9.60 -22.27
C LEU A 356 5.44 -8.20 -22.85
N PHE A 357 4.80 -7.27 -22.14
CA PHE A 357 4.77 -5.85 -22.54
C PHE A 357 6.17 -5.23 -22.47
N GLU A 358 6.92 -5.50 -21.41
CA GLU A 358 8.31 -5.06 -21.27
C GLU A 358 9.20 -5.57 -22.41
N GLU A 359 9.06 -6.85 -22.79
CA GLU A 359 9.76 -7.44 -23.93
C GLU A 359 9.37 -6.78 -25.24
N ALA A 360 8.06 -6.61 -25.51
CA ALA A 360 7.56 -5.99 -26.72
C ALA A 360 8.00 -4.52 -26.87
N PHE A 361 8.03 -3.76 -25.76
CA PHE A 361 8.45 -2.37 -25.74
C PHE A 361 9.96 -2.22 -25.91
N ARG A 362 10.74 -3.08 -25.27
CA ARG A 362 12.20 -3.11 -25.42
C ARG A 362 12.62 -3.41 -26.86
N LEU A 363 12.00 -4.38 -27.51
CA LEU A 363 12.26 -4.72 -28.91
C LEU A 363 11.99 -3.55 -29.88
N ARG A 364 11.10 -2.62 -29.50
CA ARG A 364 10.73 -1.46 -30.32
C ARG A 364 11.36 -0.15 -29.85
N GLY A 365 12.24 -0.20 -28.84
CA GLY A 365 12.90 0.98 -28.28
C GLY A 365 11.94 1.96 -27.60
N LEU A 366 10.78 1.49 -27.12
CA LEU A 366 9.80 2.32 -26.42
C LEU A 366 10.23 2.56 -24.98
N PRO A 367 10.24 3.80 -24.48
CA PRO A 367 10.48 4.07 -23.07
C PRO A 367 9.26 3.69 -22.23
N TYR A 368 9.47 2.96 -21.15
CA TYR A 368 8.41 2.56 -20.23
C TYR A 368 8.86 2.58 -18.77
N THR A 369 7.89 2.64 -17.87
CA THR A 369 8.08 2.52 -16.42
C THR A 369 7.12 1.48 -15.87
N VAL A 370 7.65 0.47 -15.16
CA VAL A 370 6.83 -0.55 -14.47
C VAL A 370 6.58 -0.07 -13.04
N VAL A 371 5.31 0.15 -12.71
CA VAL A 371 4.89 0.49 -11.35
C VAL A 371 4.63 -0.81 -10.58
N GLY A 372 5.23 -0.95 -9.39
CA GLY A 372 5.12 -2.17 -8.60
C GLY A 372 6.26 -3.18 -8.81
N ALA A 373 7.28 -2.84 -9.59
CA ALA A 373 8.52 -3.61 -9.64
C ALA A 373 9.20 -3.58 -8.26
N PHE A 374 9.80 -4.71 -7.87
CA PHE A 374 10.42 -5.04 -6.57
C PHE A 374 10.79 -3.81 -5.74
N GLN A 375 10.13 -3.63 -4.60
CA GLN A 375 10.31 -2.47 -3.74
C GLN A 375 11.78 -2.31 -3.37
N PHE A 376 12.34 -1.14 -3.58
CA PHE A 376 13.75 -0.81 -3.32
C PHE A 376 14.19 -1.25 -1.91
N TYR A 377 13.33 -0.98 -0.91
CA TYR A 377 13.60 -1.32 0.49
C TYR A 377 13.48 -2.82 0.81
N GLU A 378 12.93 -3.64 -0.09
CA GLU A 378 12.84 -5.10 0.05
C GLU A 378 14.09 -5.83 -0.49
N ARG A 379 15.00 -5.13 -1.17
CA ARG A 379 16.26 -5.69 -1.67
C ARG A 379 17.13 -6.15 -0.52
N LYS A 380 17.78 -7.30 -0.67
CA LYS A 380 18.54 -7.94 0.40
C LYS A 380 19.58 -7.01 1.02
N GLU A 381 20.41 -6.37 0.19
CA GLU A 381 21.46 -5.45 0.60
C GLU A 381 20.94 -4.24 1.37
N ILE A 382 19.78 -3.75 1.01
CA ILE A 382 19.12 -2.62 1.70
C ILE A 382 18.52 -3.08 3.03
N LYS A 383 17.84 -4.24 3.06
CA LYS A 383 17.30 -4.81 4.29
C LYS A 383 18.36 -5.14 5.32
N ASP A 384 19.52 -5.60 4.90
CA ASP A 384 20.61 -5.88 5.81
C ASP A 384 21.10 -4.60 6.51
N ILE A 385 21.21 -3.50 5.74
CA ILE A 385 21.54 -2.19 6.31
C ILE A 385 20.44 -1.69 7.25
N LEU A 386 19.18 -1.74 6.82
CA LEU A 386 18.05 -1.30 7.64
C LEU A 386 17.93 -2.11 8.94
N ALA A 387 18.23 -3.40 8.92
CA ALA A 387 18.27 -4.23 10.13
C ALA A 387 19.34 -3.76 11.13
N TYR A 388 20.52 -3.41 10.67
CA TYR A 388 21.53 -2.78 11.54
C TYR A 388 21.05 -1.45 12.12
N LEU A 389 20.46 -0.61 11.27
CA LEU A 389 19.95 0.70 11.70
C LEU A 389 18.81 0.54 12.72
N ASN A 390 17.96 -0.48 12.58
CA ASN A 390 16.94 -0.81 13.57
C ASN A 390 17.57 -1.21 14.92
N LEU A 391 18.62 -2.04 14.92
CA LEU A 391 19.33 -2.43 16.13
C LEU A 391 20.01 -1.24 16.83
N PHE A 392 20.48 -0.25 16.08
CA PHE A 392 21.02 0.98 16.68
C PHE A 392 19.95 1.81 17.40
N VAL A 393 18.68 1.62 17.09
CA VAL A 393 17.54 2.26 17.77
C VAL A 393 16.94 1.35 18.84
N ASN A 394 16.79 0.08 18.53
CA ASN A 394 16.21 -0.95 19.41
C ASN A 394 17.05 -2.24 19.36
N PRO A 395 18.05 -2.41 20.23
CA PRO A 395 18.87 -3.62 20.27
C PRO A 395 18.07 -4.92 20.54
N GLU A 396 16.88 -4.81 21.12
CA GLU A 396 16.00 -5.95 21.43
C GLU A 396 15.17 -6.43 20.22
N ASP A 397 15.34 -5.81 19.04
CA ASP A 397 14.70 -6.25 17.79
C ASP A 397 15.32 -7.56 17.29
N GLU A 398 14.73 -8.66 17.66
CA GLU A 398 15.22 -10.01 17.39
C GLU A 398 15.26 -10.35 15.90
N VAL A 399 14.30 -9.90 15.13
CA VAL A 399 14.28 -10.18 13.68
C VAL A 399 15.43 -9.48 12.98
N SER A 400 15.68 -8.21 13.32
CA SER A 400 16.86 -7.48 12.83
C SER A 400 18.16 -8.10 13.32
N LEU A 401 18.22 -8.54 14.58
CA LEU A 401 19.37 -9.18 15.17
C LEU A 401 19.73 -10.49 14.45
N LEU A 402 18.77 -11.42 14.34
CA LEU A 402 18.97 -12.69 13.65
C LEU A 402 19.35 -12.52 12.19
N ARG A 403 18.88 -11.45 11.57
CA ARG A 403 19.21 -11.14 10.18
C ARG A 403 20.69 -10.80 10.00
N VAL A 404 21.28 -10.01 10.90
CA VAL A 404 22.59 -9.40 10.67
C VAL A 404 23.70 -9.88 11.62
N ILE A 405 23.40 -10.69 12.61
CA ILE A 405 24.37 -11.18 13.60
C ILE A 405 25.62 -11.80 12.95
N ASN A 406 25.46 -12.45 11.79
CA ASN A 406 26.53 -13.07 11.01
C ASN A 406 26.69 -12.47 9.59
N ILE A 407 26.33 -11.20 9.41
CA ILE A 407 26.53 -10.42 8.19
C ILE A 407 27.27 -9.12 8.56
N PRO A 408 28.50 -8.90 8.12
CA PRO A 408 29.43 -9.87 7.46
C PRO A 408 29.71 -11.11 8.31
N LYS A 409 30.26 -12.15 7.69
CA LYS A 409 30.54 -13.42 8.38
C LYS A 409 31.45 -13.26 9.60
N ARG A 410 30.92 -13.55 10.81
CA ARG A 410 31.63 -13.44 12.10
C ARG A 410 31.94 -14.81 12.74
N GLY A 411 31.66 -15.91 12.04
CA GLY A 411 31.84 -17.26 12.59
C GLY A 411 30.73 -17.69 13.55
N ILE A 412 29.62 -16.96 13.62
CA ILE A 412 28.44 -17.31 14.39
C ILE A 412 27.56 -18.21 13.51
N GLY A 413 27.71 -19.53 13.67
CA GLY A 413 26.98 -20.51 12.90
C GLY A 413 25.57 -20.77 13.43
N ALA A 414 24.73 -21.45 12.61
CA ALA A 414 23.33 -21.77 12.96
C ALA A 414 23.22 -22.53 14.30
N THR A 415 24.16 -23.45 14.60
CA THR A 415 24.17 -24.18 15.87
C THR A 415 24.32 -23.23 17.07
N ALA A 416 25.24 -22.25 17.01
CA ALA A 416 25.41 -21.29 18.09
C ALA A 416 24.16 -20.41 18.27
N ILE A 417 23.53 -19.99 17.17
CA ILE A 417 22.28 -19.22 17.20
C ILE A 417 21.14 -20.05 17.82
N ASN A 418 21.00 -21.33 17.45
CA ASN A 418 19.98 -22.20 18.04
C ASN A 418 20.17 -22.40 19.54
N ASN A 419 21.41 -22.66 19.99
CA ASN A 419 21.70 -22.80 21.41
C ASN A 419 21.37 -21.52 22.20
N LEU A 420 21.71 -20.35 21.64
CA LEU A 420 21.38 -19.05 22.22
C LEU A 420 19.87 -18.81 22.31
N ASN A 421 19.13 -19.17 21.25
CA ASN A 421 17.66 -19.07 21.24
C ASN A 421 17.02 -19.99 22.28
N GLU A 422 17.50 -21.24 22.44
CA GLU A 422 16.97 -22.18 23.43
C GLU A 422 17.19 -21.63 24.85
N ILE A 423 18.33 -21.00 25.12
CA ILE A 423 18.63 -20.37 26.42
C ILE A 423 17.75 -19.14 26.64
N SER A 424 17.59 -18.29 25.65
CA SER A 424 16.71 -17.11 25.68
C SER A 424 15.27 -17.51 26.04
N VAL A 425 14.72 -18.50 25.35
CA VAL A 425 13.36 -19.02 25.60
C VAL A 425 13.27 -19.61 27.01
N LYS A 426 14.26 -20.41 27.44
CA LYS A 426 14.29 -21.03 28.77
C LYS A 426 14.31 -20.00 29.90
N ASN A 427 15.04 -18.91 29.68
CA ASN A 427 15.20 -17.84 30.69
C ASN A 427 14.06 -16.79 30.61
N GLY A 428 13.24 -16.80 29.57
CA GLY A 428 12.19 -15.80 29.34
C GLY A 428 12.76 -14.39 29.07
N GLU A 429 13.94 -14.30 28.46
CA GLU A 429 14.64 -13.05 28.13
C GLU A 429 14.81 -12.90 26.60
N SER A 430 15.10 -11.68 26.11
CA SER A 430 15.36 -11.48 24.68
C SER A 430 16.71 -12.12 24.28
N LEU A 431 16.85 -12.47 22.99
CA LEU A 431 18.13 -12.99 22.47
C LEU A 431 19.27 -11.99 22.70
N TYR A 432 19.01 -10.69 22.61
CA TYR A 432 20.01 -9.66 22.91
C TYR A 432 20.50 -9.72 24.36
N GLN A 433 19.60 -9.92 25.34
CA GLN A 433 19.98 -10.09 26.75
C GLN A 433 20.80 -11.39 26.95
N THR A 434 20.43 -12.46 26.28
CA THR A 434 21.20 -13.71 26.31
C THR A 434 22.59 -13.50 25.69
N LEU A 435 22.71 -12.72 24.60
CA LEU A 435 24.00 -12.38 23.98
C LEU A 435 24.90 -11.57 24.91
N LEU A 436 24.36 -10.66 25.73
CA LEU A 436 25.15 -9.93 26.71
C LEU A 436 25.86 -10.85 27.73
N ASN A 437 25.26 -12.03 27.96
CA ASN A 437 25.79 -13.04 28.88
C ASN A 437 26.59 -14.17 28.20
N TYR A 438 26.96 -14.01 26.90
CA TYR A 438 27.58 -15.05 26.07
C TYR A 438 28.82 -15.74 26.68
N ASN A 439 29.59 -15.02 27.52
CA ASN A 439 30.78 -15.57 28.16
C ASN A 439 30.48 -16.71 29.13
N ASN A 440 29.32 -16.69 29.77
CA ASN A 440 28.86 -17.68 30.75
C ASN A 440 28.15 -18.91 30.12
N ILE A 441 28.13 -18.99 28.79
CA ILE A 441 27.50 -20.07 28.06
C ILE A 441 28.56 -21.01 27.49
N ASP A 442 28.66 -22.22 28.03
CA ASP A 442 29.73 -23.17 27.69
C ASP A 442 29.56 -23.75 26.26
N ASP A 443 28.32 -23.93 25.79
CA ASP A 443 27.98 -24.55 24.51
C ASP A 443 28.22 -23.65 23.27
N ILE A 444 28.87 -22.48 23.43
CA ILE A 444 29.23 -21.58 22.33
C ILE A 444 30.69 -21.77 21.94
N PRO A 445 31.00 -22.10 20.67
CA PRO A 445 32.38 -22.22 20.20
C PRO A 445 33.19 -20.92 20.41
N PRO A 446 34.50 -21.00 20.75
CA PRO A 446 35.34 -19.79 21.00
C PRO A 446 35.30 -18.79 19.84
N ARG A 447 35.30 -19.25 18.58
CA ARG A 447 35.20 -18.39 17.41
C ARG A 447 33.88 -17.62 17.37
N ALA A 448 32.78 -18.27 17.75
CA ALA A 448 31.45 -17.61 17.81
C ALA A 448 31.42 -16.59 18.97
N LYS A 449 32.05 -16.91 20.14
CA LYS A 449 32.17 -15.94 21.26
C LYS A 449 32.89 -14.65 20.84
N THR A 450 34.00 -14.77 20.08
CA THR A 450 34.71 -13.60 19.54
C THR A 450 33.76 -12.80 18.58
N GLY A 451 33.07 -13.48 17.65
CA GLY A 451 32.17 -12.81 16.74
C GLY A 451 31.00 -12.12 17.45
N ILE A 452 30.46 -12.72 18.53
CA ILE A 452 29.42 -12.12 19.36
C ILE A 452 29.93 -10.86 20.06
N LYS A 453 31.14 -10.92 20.61
CA LYS A 453 31.79 -9.76 21.25
C LYS A 453 31.90 -8.59 20.27
N ASP A 454 32.50 -8.82 19.10
CA ASP A 454 32.69 -7.80 18.07
C ASP A 454 31.34 -7.22 17.62
N PHE A 455 30.30 -8.06 17.47
CA PHE A 455 28.95 -7.63 17.12
C PHE A 455 28.33 -6.73 18.20
N LEU A 456 28.39 -7.15 19.46
CA LEU A 456 27.85 -6.38 20.58
C LEU A 456 28.54 -5.01 20.75
N GLU A 457 29.87 -4.95 20.61
CA GLU A 457 30.63 -3.72 20.67
C GLU A 457 30.21 -2.72 19.58
N ILE A 458 29.93 -3.20 18.37
CA ILE A 458 29.43 -2.38 17.29
C ILE A 458 28.02 -1.86 17.62
N ILE A 459 27.11 -2.75 18.02
CA ILE A 459 25.71 -2.35 18.32
C ILE A 459 25.68 -1.33 19.45
N GLU A 460 26.41 -1.55 20.54
CA GLU A 460 26.45 -0.63 21.68
C GLU A 460 27.02 0.73 21.28
N ARG A 461 28.10 0.76 20.51
CA ARG A 461 28.73 2.01 20.06
C ARG A 461 27.78 2.86 19.23
N TYR A 462 27.16 2.26 18.22
CA TYR A 462 26.25 2.99 17.34
C TYR A 462 24.89 3.28 17.99
N ASN A 463 24.41 2.43 18.89
CA ASN A 463 23.25 2.75 19.73
C ASN A 463 23.52 4.04 20.53
N ASN A 464 24.70 4.13 21.20
CA ASN A 464 25.08 5.33 21.95
C ASN A 464 25.16 6.58 21.06
N ILE A 465 25.64 6.47 19.81
CA ILE A 465 25.70 7.60 18.86
C ILE A 465 24.31 8.09 18.51
N PHE A 466 23.37 7.19 18.21
CA PHE A 466 22.07 7.55 17.65
C PHE A 466 20.96 7.78 18.69
N THR A 467 21.18 7.38 19.97
CA THR A 467 20.21 7.55 21.07
C THR A 467 20.52 8.74 21.98
N VAL A 468 21.52 9.58 21.64
CA VAL A 468 21.90 10.78 22.41
C VAL A 468 20.69 11.70 22.66
N ASP A 469 20.67 12.28 23.86
CA ASP A 469 19.62 13.09 24.47
C ASP A 469 19.06 14.17 23.52
N LYS A 470 17.74 14.33 23.54
CA LYS A 470 16.98 15.33 22.74
C LYS A 470 17.47 16.78 22.95
N ASN A 471 18.24 17.03 23.99
CA ASN A 471 18.81 18.34 24.40
C ASN A 471 20.25 18.54 24.00
N ALA A 472 20.90 17.59 23.32
CA ALA A 472 22.28 17.75 22.87
C ALA A 472 22.37 18.93 21.87
N LEU A 473 23.39 19.78 22.09
CA LEU A 473 23.68 20.95 21.27
C LEU A 473 24.00 20.60 19.80
N GLU A 474 24.57 19.41 19.58
CA GLU A 474 24.88 18.86 18.27
C GLU A 474 24.21 17.47 18.11
N LYS A 475 23.46 17.31 17.03
CA LYS A 475 22.85 16.02 16.68
C LYS A 475 23.83 15.19 15.85
N PRO A 476 23.82 13.84 16.02
CA PRO A 476 24.65 12.98 15.20
C PRO A 476 24.28 13.12 13.72
N LYS A 477 25.27 13.34 12.87
CA LYS A 477 25.10 13.37 11.43
C LYS A 477 24.80 11.96 10.92
N LEU A 478 23.58 11.75 10.41
CA LEU A 478 23.12 10.43 10.02
C LEU A 478 23.97 9.84 8.88
N TYR A 479 24.11 10.58 7.79
CA TYR A 479 24.87 10.14 6.62
C TYR A 479 26.31 9.77 6.99
N GLU A 480 27.01 10.65 7.70
CA GLU A 480 28.42 10.46 8.05
C GLU A 480 28.64 9.24 8.96
N ASN A 481 27.82 9.08 9.99
CA ASN A 481 27.96 7.96 10.93
C ASN A 481 27.54 6.62 10.31
N ILE A 482 26.51 6.59 9.46
CA ILE A 482 26.10 5.36 8.77
C ILE A 482 27.17 4.97 7.74
N ASN A 483 27.74 5.93 7.01
CA ASN A 483 28.81 5.62 6.07
C ASN A 483 30.05 5.05 6.79
N LYS A 484 30.48 5.67 7.90
CA LYS A 484 31.55 5.13 8.75
C LYS A 484 31.28 3.72 9.23
N PHE A 485 30.03 3.44 9.61
CA PHE A 485 29.63 2.09 10.01
C PHE A 485 29.76 1.08 8.84
N LEU A 486 29.27 1.41 7.65
CA LEU A 486 29.37 0.52 6.48
C LEU A 486 30.82 0.23 6.09
N ASP A 487 31.71 1.23 6.21
CA ASP A 487 33.15 1.08 5.98
C ASP A 487 33.79 0.21 7.07
N GLU A 488 33.46 0.43 8.36
CA GLU A 488 33.98 -0.34 9.50
C GLU A 488 33.69 -1.84 9.37
N ILE A 489 32.46 -2.20 8.99
CA ILE A 489 32.09 -3.60 8.78
C ILE A 489 32.46 -4.14 7.39
N ALA A 490 33.12 -3.33 6.56
CA ALA A 490 33.47 -3.65 5.17
C ALA A 490 32.29 -4.20 4.35
N TYR A 491 31.10 -3.63 4.51
CA TYR A 491 29.85 -4.17 3.95
C TYR A 491 29.87 -4.20 2.43
N HIS A 492 30.49 -3.22 1.76
CA HIS A 492 30.65 -3.21 0.30
C HIS A 492 31.42 -4.45 -0.20
N ASN A 493 32.48 -4.86 0.52
CA ASN A 493 33.24 -6.07 0.18
C ASN A 493 32.40 -7.35 0.39
N GLU A 494 31.61 -7.41 1.44
CA GLU A 494 30.68 -8.54 1.68
C GLU A 494 29.68 -8.68 0.56
N VAL A 495 29.09 -7.57 0.08
CA VAL A 495 28.14 -7.55 -1.03
C VAL A 495 28.78 -8.03 -2.32
N LEU A 496 29.99 -7.58 -2.65
CA LEU A 496 30.73 -8.02 -3.83
C LEU A 496 31.05 -9.51 -3.76
N ASN A 497 31.55 -9.98 -2.62
CA ASN A 497 31.96 -11.39 -2.43
C ASN A 497 30.78 -12.37 -2.36
N SER A 498 29.60 -11.90 -1.93
CA SER A 498 28.38 -12.72 -1.83
C SER A 498 27.51 -12.70 -3.09
N SER A 499 27.94 -12.00 -4.15
CA SER A 499 27.20 -11.90 -5.41
C SER A 499 27.72 -12.91 -6.44
N ASP A 500 26.80 -13.50 -7.22
CA ASP A 500 27.14 -14.54 -8.21
C ASP A 500 28.02 -14.01 -9.37
N THR A 501 27.84 -12.72 -9.71
CA THR A 501 28.63 -12.02 -10.73
C THR A 501 29.05 -10.63 -10.25
N ARG A 502 30.15 -10.13 -10.79
CA ARG A 502 30.64 -8.77 -10.49
C ARG A 502 29.64 -7.69 -10.88
N GLU A 503 28.91 -7.90 -11.96
CA GLU A 503 27.86 -6.97 -12.42
C GLU A 503 26.71 -6.88 -11.44
N GLN A 504 26.23 -8.00 -10.92
CA GLN A 504 25.22 -8.05 -9.85
C GLN A 504 25.72 -7.35 -8.57
N GLY A 505 26.99 -7.59 -8.20
CA GLY A 505 27.63 -6.94 -7.06
C GLY A 505 27.65 -5.41 -7.21
N ASN A 506 28.06 -4.90 -8.37
CA ASN A 506 28.08 -3.45 -8.65
C ASN A 506 26.68 -2.85 -8.58
N LYS A 507 25.65 -3.53 -9.13
CA LYS A 507 24.26 -3.08 -9.08
C LYS A 507 23.71 -2.99 -7.64
N LYS A 508 24.13 -3.90 -6.75
CA LYS A 508 23.80 -3.82 -5.33
C LYS A 508 24.52 -2.64 -4.63
N ILE A 509 25.76 -2.32 -5.02
CA ILE A 509 26.46 -1.15 -4.51
C ILE A 509 25.75 0.14 -4.93
N GLU A 510 25.33 0.27 -6.19
CA GLU A 510 24.52 1.41 -6.66
C GLU A 510 23.23 1.57 -5.83
N ASN A 511 22.61 0.45 -5.41
CA ASN A 511 21.47 0.50 -4.51
C ASN A 511 21.82 1.04 -3.12
N ILE A 512 22.99 0.64 -2.58
CA ILE A 512 23.48 1.16 -1.29
C ILE A 512 23.75 2.66 -1.39
N GLU A 513 24.40 3.11 -2.47
CA GLU A 513 24.65 4.53 -2.71
C GLU A 513 23.34 5.32 -2.82
N SER A 514 22.33 4.76 -3.47
CA SER A 514 20.98 5.36 -3.57
C SER A 514 20.32 5.49 -2.19
N LEU A 515 20.44 4.49 -1.32
CA LEU A 515 19.98 4.58 0.07
C LEU A 515 20.71 5.70 0.82
N MET A 516 22.04 5.76 0.70
CA MET A 516 22.86 6.76 1.37
C MET A 516 22.52 8.19 0.90
N ASN A 517 22.27 8.37 -0.39
CA ASN A 517 21.79 9.65 -0.94
C ASN A 517 20.44 10.04 -0.35
N GLY A 518 19.50 9.10 -0.21
CA GLY A 518 18.21 9.33 0.44
C GLY A 518 18.35 9.74 1.92
N ILE A 519 19.30 9.16 2.65
CA ILE A 519 19.63 9.56 4.04
C ILE A 519 20.16 11.00 4.09
N ALA A 520 21.08 11.35 3.18
CA ALA A 520 21.65 12.69 3.12
C ALA A 520 20.61 13.77 2.77
N GLU A 521 19.67 13.47 1.85
CA GLU A 521 18.55 14.35 1.51
C GLU A 521 17.60 14.54 2.70
N TYR A 522 17.24 13.43 3.37
CA TYR A 522 16.41 13.49 4.56
C TYR A 522 17.05 14.38 5.65
N GLU A 523 18.33 14.21 5.88
CA GLU A 523 19.08 15.00 6.87
C GLU A 523 19.07 16.48 6.52
N ARG A 524 19.36 16.85 5.27
CA ARG A 524 19.32 18.25 4.77
C ARG A 524 17.94 18.88 4.86
N GLY A 525 16.88 18.11 4.55
CA GLY A 525 15.51 18.59 4.56
C GLY A 525 14.84 18.71 5.93
N ASN A 526 15.45 18.15 7.00
CA ASN A 526 14.83 18.05 8.31
C ASN A 526 15.74 18.56 9.43
N LYS A 527 15.46 19.74 9.97
CA LYS A 527 16.22 20.31 11.11
C LYS A 527 16.29 19.41 12.35
N ASN A 528 15.34 18.48 12.48
CA ASN A 528 15.23 17.53 13.59
C ASN A 528 15.37 16.08 13.09
N ALA A 529 16.26 15.84 12.12
CA ALA A 529 16.54 14.51 11.63
C ALA A 529 17.08 13.61 12.75
N THR A 530 16.46 12.44 12.94
CA THR A 530 16.96 11.36 13.82
C THR A 530 16.88 10.06 13.07
N LEU A 531 17.74 9.09 13.42
CA LEU A 531 17.73 7.77 12.81
C LEU A 531 16.35 7.10 12.95
N LYS A 532 15.77 7.16 14.14
CA LYS A 532 14.44 6.60 14.40
C LYS A 532 13.37 7.19 13.46
N ASN A 533 13.32 8.52 13.33
CA ASN A 533 12.32 9.16 12.46
C ASN A 533 12.55 8.83 10.97
N TYR A 534 13.79 8.60 10.57
CA TYR A 534 14.12 8.14 9.22
C TYR A 534 13.60 6.73 8.96
N LEU A 535 13.86 5.79 9.87
CA LEU A 535 13.38 4.40 9.78
C LEU A 535 11.86 4.33 9.75
N ASP A 536 11.17 5.08 10.62
CA ASP A 536 9.71 5.16 10.61
C ASP A 536 9.16 5.70 9.28
N ARG A 537 9.85 6.68 8.69
CA ARG A 537 9.48 7.22 7.37
C ARG A 537 9.62 6.17 6.27
N ILE A 538 10.77 5.47 6.20
CA ILE A 538 10.98 4.40 5.21
C ILE A 538 9.88 3.36 5.33
N LEU A 539 9.59 2.92 6.53
CA LEU A 539 8.62 1.88 6.79
C LEU A 539 7.23 2.29 6.31
N LEU A 540 6.81 3.52 6.61
CA LEU A 540 5.55 4.07 6.09
C LEU A 540 5.56 4.23 4.56
N MET A 541 6.72 4.49 3.95
CA MET A 541 6.86 4.58 2.49
C MET A 541 6.88 3.19 1.82
N SER A 542 7.49 2.19 2.44
CA SER A 542 7.61 0.84 1.87
C SER A 542 6.26 0.10 1.78
N MET A 543 5.28 0.50 2.57
CA MET A 543 3.92 -0.04 2.51
C MET A 543 3.07 0.50 1.39
N GLU A 544 3.40 1.67 0.92
CA GLU A 544 2.73 2.29 -0.19
C GLU A 544 3.43 1.83 -1.46
N GLU A 545 2.72 1.08 -2.29
CA GLU A 545 3.18 0.71 -3.61
C GLU A 545 3.76 1.94 -4.31
N ASN A 546 5.07 1.97 -4.40
CA ASN A 546 5.90 2.83 -5.25
C ASN A 546 5.41 4.25 -5.53
N ASN A 547 5.86 5.17 -4.72
CA ASN A 547 5.83 6.59 -5.03
C ASN A 547 7.24 7.20 -5.05
N GLU A 548 8.19 6.56 -5.72
CA GLU A 548 9.36 7.30 -6.16
C GLU A 548 8.94 8.18 -7.34
N GLU A 549 9.04 9.48 -7.14
CA GLU A 549 9.10 10.47 -8.20
C GLU A 549 10.46 10.40 -8.93
N GLU A 550 10.84 9.25 -9.45
CA GLU A 550 11.57 9.27 -10.69
C GLU A 550 10.59 9.85 -11.72
N LYS A 551 10.95 10.95 -12.36
CA LYS A 551 10.18 11.56 -13.45
C LYS A 551 9.72 10.41 -14.33
N LYS A 552 8.43 10.08 -14.25
CA LYS A 552 7.80 8.98 -14.97
C LYS A 552 7.99 9.26 -16.45
N LYS A 553 9.08 8.78 -17.01
CA LYS A 553 9.39 8.96 -18.44
C LYS A 553 8.93 7.71 -19.16
N GLY A 554 7.98 7.88 -20.07
CA GLY A 554 7.51 6.82 -20.92
C GLY A 554 6.15 6.24 -20.57
N ILE A 555 5.83 5.12 -21.20
CA ILE A 555 4.56 4.40 -21.06
C ILE A 555 4.48 3.79 -19.67
N MET A 556 3.34 3.93 -19.01
CA MET A 556 3.14 3.36 -17.67
C MET A 556 2.60 1.94 -17.76
N LEU A 557 3.35 0.98 -17.22
CA LEU A 557 2.94 -0.42 -17.06
C LEU A 557 2.60 -0.67 -15.59
N MET A 558 1.37 -1.04 -15.27
CA MET A 558 0.97 -1.24 -13.88
C MET A 558 -0.24 -2.16 -13.70
N SER A 559 -0.37 -2.73 -12.51
CA SER A 559 -1.60 -3.41 -12.15
C SER A 559 -2.77 -2.42 -12.02
N ILE A 560 -4.00 -2.89 -12.22
CA ILE A 560 -5.20 -2.07 -12.07
C ILE A 560 -5.29 -1.48 -10.65
N HIS A 561 -4.89 -2.25 -9.63
CA HIS A 561 -4.84 -1.75 -8.24
C HIS A 561 -3.90 -0.56 -8.07
N SER A 562 -2.73 -0.61 -8.71
CA SER A 562 -1.74 0.48 -8.67
C SER A 562 -2.17 1.71 -9.50
N ALA A 563 -3.15 1.56 -10.38
CA ALA A 563 -3.69 2.65 -11.18
C ALA A 563 -4.75 3.48 -10.44
N LYS A 564 -5.22 3.01 -9.27
CA LYS A 564 -6.19 3.77 -8.46
C LYS A 564 -5.61 5.13 -8.05
N GLY A 565 -6.39 6.18 -8.23
CA GLY A 565 -5.93 7.57 -7.99
C GLY A 565 -5.18 8.21 -9.17
N LEU A 566 -4.73 7.42 -10.15
CA LEU A 566 -4.07 7.94 -11.36
C LEU A 566 -5.07 8.16 -12.51
N GLU A 567 -4.61 8.84 -13.58
CA GLU A 567 -5.44 9.10 -14.76
C GLU A 567 -4.55 9.39 -15.99
N PHE A 568 -4.93 8.85 -17.14
CA PHE A 568 -4.14 8.92 -18.35
C PHE A 568 -5.01 9.28 -19.55
N PRO A 569 -4.50 10.03 -20.54
CA PRO A 569 -5.25 10.30 -21.76
C PRO A 569 -5.64 9.03 -22.52
N TYR A 570 -4.74 8.04 -22.63
CA TYR A 570 -4.93 6.80 -23.37
C TYR A 570 -4.63 5.61 -22.46
N VAL A 571 -5.60 4.71 -22.31
CA VAL A 571 -5.47 3.53 -21.46
C VAL A 571 -5.76 2.28 -22.26
N TYR A 572 -4.90 1.28 -22.09
CA TYR A 572 -5.09 -0.09 -22.54
C TYR A 572 -5.33 -0.96 -21.32
N ILE A 573 -6.40 -1.79 -21.35
CA ILE A 573 -6.67 -2.81 -20.33
C ILE A 573 -6.43 -4.15 -20.98
N ALA A 574 -5.38 -4.85 -20.55
CA ALA A 574 -4.96 -6.11 -21.12
C ALA A 574 -5.47 -7.30 -20.33
N GLY A 575 -5.80 -8.39 -21.04
CA GLY A 575 -6.26 -9.63 -20.43
C GLY A 575 -7.69 -9.58 -19.95
N MET A 576 -8.61 -9.02 -20.74
CA MET A 576 -10.04 -9.02 -20.50
C MET A 576 -10.64 -10.41 -20.77
N GLU A 577 -10.27 -11.38 -19.91
CA GLU A 577 -10.60 -12.79 -20.07
C GLU A 577 -11.12 -13.40 -18.78
N ASP A 578 -12.00 -14.35 -18.88
CA ASP A 578 -12.43 -15.16 -17.75
C ASP A 578 -11.23 -15.89 -17.11
N GLY A 579 -11.15 -15.86 -15.79
CA GLY A 579 -10.02 -16.38 -15.04
C GLY A 579 -8.81 -15.43 -14.92
N ILE A 580 -8.82 -14.26 -15.61
CA ILE A 580 -7.86 -13.15 -15.41
C ILE A 580 -8.58 -11.93 -14.83
N LEU A 581 -9.58 -11.40 -15.52
CA LEU A 581 -10.47 -10.34 -15.06
C LEU A 581 -11.90 -10.65 -15.50
N PRO A 582 -12.74 -11.29 -14.66
CA PRO A 582 -12.51 -11.59 -13.23
C PRO A 582 -11.43 -12.65 -13.00
N HIS A 583 -10.79 -12.58 -11.83
CA HIS A 583 -9.73 -13.52 -11.46
C HIS A 583 -10.31 -14.91 -11.13
N HIS A 584 -9.62 -16.01 -11.52
CA HIS A 584 -10.09 -17.40 -11.34
C HIS A 584 -10.39 -17.81 -9.88
N LYS A 585 -9.87 -17.09 -8.89
CA LYS A 585 -10.16 -17.31 -7.47
C LYS A 585 -11.42 -16.60 -6.98
N SER A 586 -11.95 -15.67 -7.77
CA SER A 586 -13.16 -14.92 -7.45
C SER A 586 -14.37 -15.72 -7.91
N VAL A 587 -14.93 -16.54 -7.02
CA VAL A 587 -15.99 -17.51 -7.33
C VAL A 587 -17.34 -17.05 -6.77
N SER A 588 -17.34 -16.39 -5.60
CA SER A 588 -18.59 -15.90 -5.00
C SER A 588 -19.08 -14.62 -5.68
N GLU A 589 -20.38 -14.37 -5.62
CA GLU A 589 -21.00 -13.16 -6.17
C GLU A 589 -20.35 -11.89 -5.61
N LYS A 590 -20.04 -11.86 -4.32
CA LYS A 590 -19.34 -10.75 -3.65
C LYS A 590 -17.95 -10.50 -4.25
N GLU A 591 -17.20 -11.56 -4.54
CA GLU A 591 -15.85 -11.45 -5.16
C GLU A 591 -15.95 -11.01 -6.62
N ILE A 592 -16.94 -11.48 -7.37
CA ILE A 592 -17.20 -11.01 -8.75
C ILE A 592 -17.60 -9.53 -8.74
N GLU A 593 -18.40 -9.08 -7.79
CA GLU A 593 -18.72 -7.66 -7.64
C GLU A 593 -17.46 -6.82 -7.35
N GLU A 594 -16.49 -7.32 -6.58
CA GLU A 594 -15.22 -6.64 -6.35
C GLU A 594 -14.37 -6.58 -7.63
N GLU A 595 -14.27 -7.67 -8.39
CA GLU A 595 -13.60 -7.68 -9.71
C GLU A 595 -14.27 -6.72 -10.71
N ARG A 596 -15.61 -6.59 -10.65
CA ARG A 596 -16.35 -5.62 -11.47
C ARG A 596 -16.05 -4.18 -11.08
N ARG A 597 -15.88 -3.88 -9.78
CA ARG A 597 -15.37 -2.57 -9.32
C ARG A 597 -13.95 -2.33 -9.81
N LEU A 598 -13.11 -3.38 -9.82
CA LEU A 598 -11.75 -3.28 -10.34
C LEU A 598 -11.74 -2.95 -11.84
N CYS A 599 -12.60 -3.61 -12.64
CA CYS A 599 -12.79 -3.28 -14.05
C CYS A 599 -13.27 -1.82 -14.22
N TYR A 600 -14.26 -1.39 -13.45
CA TYR A 600 -14.76 -0.01 -13.44
C TYR A 600 -13.66 1.00 -13.11
N VAL A 601 -12.84 0.70 -12.10
CA VAL A 601 -11.67 1.53 -11.76
C VAL A 601 -10.73 1.64 -12.94
N ALA A 602 -10.39 0.52 -13.61
CA ALA A 602 -9.50 0.52 -14.76
C ALA A 602 -10.03 1.38 -15.91
N MET A 603 -11.30 1.19 -16.28
CA MET A 603 -11.95 1.95 -17.35
C MET A 603 -11.97 3.45 -17.06
N THR A 604 -12.30 3.83 -15.82
CA THR A 604 -12.35 5.25 -15.38
C THR A 604 -10.99 5.90 -15.18
N ARG A 605 -9.88 5.21 -15.47
CA ARG A 605 -8.54 5.85 -15.55
C ARG A 605 -8.33 6.56 -16.87
N ALA A 606 -9.09 6.19 -17.92
CA ALA A 606 -9.00 6.80 -19.23
C ALA A 606 -9.69 8.17 -19.28
N LYS A 607 -9.00 9.16 -19.89
CA LYS A 607 -9.58 10.48 -20.15
C LYS A 607 -10.20 10.57 -21.52
N LYS A 608 -9.49 10.11 -22.56
CA LYS A 608 -9.85 10.36 -23.98
C LYS A 608 -10.09 9.08 -24.77
N HIS A 609 -9.32 8.04 -24.47
CA HIS A 609 -9.36 6.80 -25.26
C HIS A 609 -9.15 5.60 -24.37
N LEU A 610 -9.93 4.56 -24.59
CA LEU A 610 -9.89 3.29 -23.87
C LEU A 610 -9.86 2.15 -24.88
N THR A 611 -8.89 1.26 -24.76
CA THR A 611 -8.79 0.02 -25.52
C THR A 611 -8.80 -1.17 -24.57
N LEU A 612 -9.66 -2.13 -24.82
CA LEU A 612 -9.81 -3.38 -24.07
C LEU A 612 -9.27 -4.51 -24.94
N THR A 613 -8.32 -5.31 -24.44
CA THR A 613 -7.75 -6.42 -25.21
C THR A 613 -8.00 -7.75 -24.51
N HIS A 614 -8.25 -8.79 -25.28
CA HIS A 614 -8.33 -10.17 -24.82
C HIS A 614 -7.65 -11.11 -25.81
N CYS A 615 -7.19 -12.27 -25.32
CA CYS A 615 -6.59 -13.31 -26.15
C CYS A 615 -7.53 -14.50 -26.32
N LEU A 616 -7.47 -15.17 -27.45
CA LEU A 616 -8.18 -16.43 -27.67
C LEU A 616 -7.48 -17.61 -26.97
N SER A 617 -6.18 -17.49 -26.79
CA SER A 617 -5.41 -18.51 -26.08
C SER A 617 -4.24 -17.88 -25.32
N ARG A 618 -3.83 -18.54 -24.23
CA ARG A 618 -2.63 -18.18 -23.46
C ARG A 618 -1.80 -19.41 -23.14
N THR A 619 -0.51 -19.20 -23.01
CA THR A 619 0.40 -20.26 -22.57
C THR A 619 0.41 -20.36 -21.05
N ARG A 620 -0.10 -21.47 -20.50
CA ARG A 620 -0.07 -21.80 -19.06
C ARG A 620 0.75 -23.07 -18.83
N MET A 621 1.81 -23.01 -18.03
CA MET A 621 2.72 -24.12 -17.76
C MET A 621 3.24 -24.80 -19.05
N GLY A 622 3.57 -24.01 -20.08
CA GLY A 622 4.07 -24.49 -21.36
C GLY A 622 3.02 -25.10 -22.31
N LYS A 623 1.73 -25.04 -21.95
CA LYS A 623 0.62 -25.53 -22.79
C LYS A 623 -0.25 -24.36 -23.25
N LYS A 624 -0.65 -24.36 -24.52
CA LYS A 624 -1.63 -23.43 -25.07
C LYS A 624 -3.02 -23.82 -24.52
N VAL A 625 -3.71 -22.87 -23.88
CA VAL A 625 -5.04 -23.01 -23.29
C VAL A 625 -5.94 -21.98 -23.92
N GLU A 626 -7.10 -22.40 -24.41
CA GLU A 626 -8.13 -21.49 -24.92
C GLU A 626 -8.69 -20.60 -23.79
N CYS A 627 -8.95 -19.34 -24.11
CA CYS A 627 -9.48 -18.34 -23.20
C CYS A 627 -10.88 -17.90 -23.65
N LEU A 628 -11.76 -17.68 -22.68
CA LEU A 628 -13.05 -17.05 -22.90
C LEU A 628 -12.93 -15.54 -22.63
N PRO A 629 -13.60 -14.70 -23.44
CA PRO A 629 -13.69 -13.28 -23.14
C PRO A 629 -14.30 -13.04 -21.76
N SER A 630 -13.89 -11.94 -21.12
CA SER A 630 -14.43 -11.52 -19.83
C SER A 630 -15.95 -11.28 -19.89
N ILE A 631 -16.67 -11.71 -18.87
CA ILE A 631 -18.09 -11.39 -18.69
C ILE A 631 -18.34 -9.87 -18.69
N PHE A 632 -17.35 -9.09 -18.28
CA PHE A 632 -17.46 -7.63 -18.22
C PHE A 632 -17.53 -6.98 -19.62
N LEU A 633 -17.00 -7.64 -20.65
CA LEU A 633 -17.19 -7.19 -22.05
C LEU A 633 -18.64 -7.36 -22.50
N GLU A 634 -19.27 -8.48 -22.15
CA GLU A 634 -20.70 -8.70 -22.46
C GLU A 634 -21.60 -7.74 -21.68
N GLU A 635 -21.33 -7.55 -20.39
CA GLU A 635 -22.07 -6.61 -19.55
C GLU A 635 -21.97 -5.18 -20.09
N MET A 636 -20.79 -4.76 -20.52
CA MET A 636 -20.58 -3.48 -21.16
C MET A 636 -21.42 -3.35 -22.43
N GLN A 637 -21.34 -4.32 -23.32
CA GLN A 637 -22.04 -4.28 -24.61
C GLN A 637 -23.57 -4.26 -24.44
N LYS A 638 -24.11 -5.07 -23.52
CA LYS A 638 -25.55 -5.13 -23.24
C LYS A 638 -26.11 -3.86 -22.60
N GLY A 639 -25.29 -3.18 -21.82
CA GLY A 639 -25.70 -1.97 -21.09
C GLY A 639 -25.43 -0.65 -21.82
N LEU A 640 -24.77 -0.68 -22.98
CA LEU A 640 -24.50 0.53 -23.78
C LEU A 640 -25.80 0.96 -24.51
N PRO A 641 -25.99 2.29 -24.70
CA PRO A 641 -27.05 2.79 -25.59
C PRO A 641 -26.92 2.22 -27.04
N GLU A 642 -28.00 1.98 -27.73
CA GLU A 642 -28.02 1.38 -29.10
C GLU A 642 -27.08 2.10 -30.08
N ASN A 643 -26.95 3.41 -29.98
CA ASN A 643 -26.08 4.20 -30.84
C ASN A 643 -24.58 4.10 -30.48
N MET A 644 -24.23 3.40 -29.41
CA MET A 644 -22.85 3.16 -28.95
C MET A 644 -22.50 1.67 -28.89
N ALA A 645 -23.49 0.81 -28.85
CA ALA A 645 -23.31 -0.63 -28.90
C ALA A 645 -22.88 -1.08 -30.31
N MET A 646 -21.94 -2.01 -30.39
CA MET A 646 -21.66 -2.73 -31.63
C MET A 646 -22.90 -3.53 -32.00
N ASN A 647 -23.16 -3.75 -33.30
CA ASN A 647 -24.19 -4.70 -33.63
C ASN A 647 -23.80 -6.13 -33.19
N GLU A 648 -24.75 -6.98 -32.93
CA GLU A 648 -24.50 -8.29 -32.30
C GLU A 648 -23.56 -9.17 -33.15
N GLU A 649 -23.66 -9.09 -34.49
CA GLU A 649 -22.79 -9.81 -35.41
C GLU A 649 -21.36 -9.26 -35.38
N GLU A 650 -21.18 -7.93 -35.36
CA GLU A 650 -19.90 -7.26 -35.31
C GLU A 650 -19.21 -7.50 -33.94
N PHE A 651 -19.97 -7.50 -32.86
CA PHE A 651 -19.44 -7.84 -31.52
C PHE A 651 -19.00 -9.29 -31.47
N ILE A 652 -19.82 -10.23 -31.96
CA ILE A 652 -19.47 -11.64 -32.05
C ILE A 652 -18.29 -11.88 -33.00
N ASP A 653 -18.23 -11.17 -34.13
CA ASP A 653 -17.11 -11.25 -35.06
C ASP A 653 -15.84 -10.68 -34.48
N ASN A 654 -15.87 -9.59 -33.75
CA ASN A 654 -14.70 -9.06 -33.02
C ASN A 654 -14.23 -10.01 -31.90
N LEU A 655 -15.13 -10.75 -31.26
CA LEU A 655 -14.78 -11.81 -30.33
C LEU A 655 -14.27 -13.10 -31.03
N ARG A 656 -14.58 -13.29 -32.34
CA ARG A 656 -14.29 -14.51 -33.14
C ARG A 656 -13.27 -14.32 -34.25
N LEU A 657 -12.82 -13.10 -34.56
CA LEU A 657 -12.04 -12.75 -35.77
C LEU A 657 -10.77 -13.57 -35.99
N SER A 658 -10.32 -14.34 -35.00
CA SER A 658 -9.19 -15.24 -35.18
C SER A 658 -9.55 -16.71 -35.44
N LEU A 659 -10.79 -17.14 -35.27
CA LEU A 659 -11.20 -18.51 -35.65
C LEU A 659 -11.24 -18.75 -37.16
N LYS A 660 -11.23 -17.70 -37.98
CA LYS A 660 -11.26 -17.80 -39.48
C LYS A 660 -9.85 -17.75 -40.10
N ALA A 661 -8.81 -17.28 -39.42
CA ALA A 661 -7.46 -17.20 -39.96
C ALA A 661 -6.73 -18.55 -40.07
N GLU A 662 -7.21 -19.60 -39.37
CA GLU A 662 -6.64 -20.97 -39.47
C GLU A 662 -7.26 -21.84 -40.56
N ARG A 663 -8.12 -21.32 -41.43
CA ARG A 663 -8.76 -22.10 -42.50
C ARG A 663 -8.40 -21.65 -43.94
N ASN A 664 -7.38 -20.82 -44.10
CA ASN A 664 -6.81 -20.55 -45.44
C ASN A 664 -5.31 -20.73 -45.49
#